data_a873043f82e2aec1324335b096deb49c
#
_entry.id   a873043f82e2aec1324335b096deb49c
#
_cell.length_a   1.000
_cell.length_b   1.000
_cell.length_c   1.000
_cell.angle_alpha   90.00
_cell.angle_beta   90.00
_cell.angle_gamma   90.00
#
_symmetry.space_group_name_H-M   'P 1'
#
loop_
_entity.id
_entity.type
_entity.pdbx_description
1 polymer ?
#
loop_
_entity_poly.entity_id
_entity_poly.type
_entity_poly.pdbx_seq_one_letter_code
_entity_poly.pdbx_strand_id
1 'polypeptide(L)'
;MMQIHLAWFVTVALYPVVIMISGCGGGGGSDDTDSSTRLEVDVGEAQTLTLSDRLIPNPSVLIDGAPASDQVSFTWRQVAGPDTAAITDSTIASPEIAFPAIGSYELLLEVSDQDLVGGDRLWVTVNPMAAGAPGLSAIPANSSQCVAPADAGIATAIQLSTPYPSLPNLSSLVGLYQIAGDNSMWYALQQTGQVVRFANDPAVESVESYIDISDRVDYGGEKGLLGMAFHPDFTSNGFVYLSYTASPGGDLESRISRFSLDSASQTLDPATEQIILVVDQPYSNHNGGQISFGPDGMLYIGLGDGGSGGDPLGHGQNTATLLGSMLRIDVGDGLGSYTIPSDNPFVSGGGAAEVYAYGLRNPWRWSFDRQTGDLWLGDVGQNAYEEVDIIRRGGNYGWNLMEASHCYPASANCDATGLTLPVAEYDHSQGISVTGGYVYRGSEMPQMQGRYLYSDYGSGRIWGLVDDGVGGYNTEELLDTDLNVVSFAEDQRGELYVLHLGGSIHELTAETSGGGVVPTMLSSWGCFRSDDVESFSDNVVPYNMNALLWTDFADKERFMAIPDGSTISIDTEGRFAFPPGSVLGKHFRLNGELIETRLLMRHANSGWRGYSYEWNESLTDAVLLDAAKDKAIGNQTWHYPSPAECMLCHTSIAGVALGPELGQLNRDFPYSAQNANQLITYEAIDLLADSLNDLQKSTFFYAIDDTAYSAERRARSYLHSNCAMCHQPNGTGGGNLDLRMGADLTATGLCNQAPLAGDLGLINPVLLKPGDPDNSILLLRMQSLDSLRMPPLGSSEIDTQALAVVREWIAGLEDCDGPY
;
A
#
# COMPACT_ATOMS: atom_id res chain seq x y z
N MET A 1 21.95 -29.89 -35.42
CA MET A 1 22.85 -30.78 -34.62
C MET A 1 22.25 -30.89 -33.24
N MET A 2 21.73 -32.02 -32.97
CA MET A 2 20.93 -32.41 -31.80
C MET A 2 21.92 -32.86 -30.69
N GLN A 3 21.82 -32.25 -29.51
CA GLN A 3 22.46 -32.82 -28.32
C GLN A 3 21.39 -33.07 -27.27
N ILE A 4 21.17 -34.33 -27.03
CA ILE A 4 20.31 -34.94 -26.04
C ILE A 4 21.12 -34.95 -24.74
N HIS A 5 20.62 -34.32 -23.66
CA HIS A 5 21.10 -34.54 -22.31
C HIS A 5 20.15 -35.54 -21.61
N LEU A 6 20.64 -36.72 -21.37
CA LEU A 6 20.07 -37.75 -20.52
C LEU A 6 20.15 -37.28 -19.04
N ALA A 7 19.01 -37.14 -18.39
CA ALA A 7 18.92 -37.03 -16.93
C ALA A 7 18.98 -38.45 -16.33
N TRP A 8 19.95 -38.70 -15.47
CA TRP A 8 20.03 -39.90 -14.67
C TRP A 8 19.15 -39.75 -13.42
N PHE A 9 18.09 -40.53 -13.34
CA PHE A 9 17.39 -40.76 -12.10
C PHE A 9 18.21 -41.71 -11.23
N VAL A 10 18.74 -41.22 -10.11
CA VAL A 10 19.29 -42.07 -9.05
C VAL A 10 18.17 -42.38 -8.08
N THR A 11 17.61 -43.54 -8.16
CA THR A 11 16.71 -44.10 -7.17
C THR A 11 17.54 -44.56 -5.98
N VAL A 12 17.60 -43.76 -4.91
CA VAL A 12 18.19 -44.18 -3.63
C VAL A 12 17.10 -44.90 -2.83
N ALA A 13 17.20 -46.21 -2.81
CA ALA A 13 16.44 -47.02 -1.87
C ALA A 13 17.04 -46.84 -0.46
N LEU A 14 16.34 -46.10 0.40
CA LEU A 14 16.71 -46.00 1.82
C LEU A 14 16.14 -47.21 2.57
N TYR A 15 17.04 -48.05 3.03
CA TYR A 15 16.73 -49.09 4.05
C TYR A 15 16.69 -48.41 5.43
N PRO A 16 15.77 -48.79 6.32
CA PRO A 16 15.75 -48.27 7.68
C PRO A 16 16.98 -48.79 8.44
N VAL A 17 17.84 -47.91 8.91
CA VAL A 17 18.95 -48.24 9.81
C VAL A 17 18.43 -48.12 11.24
N VAL A 18 18.20 -49.25 11.86
CA VAL A 18 17.98 -49.37 13.31
C VAL A 18 19.31 -49.11 14.00
N ILE A 19 19.49 -47.98 14.63
CA ILE A 19 20.69 -47.70 15.43
C ILE A 19 20.51 -48.32 16.80
N MET A 20 21.08 -49.51 17.01
CA MET A 20 21.30 -50.03 18.35
C MET A 20 22.54 -49.35 18.95
N ILE A 21 22.39 -48.62 20.00
CA ILE A 21 23.51 -48.13 20.81
C ILE A 21 23.91 -49.27 21.75
N SER A 22 24.93 -50.04 21.35
CA SER A 22 25.60 -51.04 22.20
C SER A 22 26.76 -50.39 22.91
N GLY A 23 26.69 -50.25 24.22
CA GLY A 23 27.84 -49.93 25.06
C GLY A 23 28.83 -51.10 25.11
N CYS A 24 30.11 -50.84 24.78
CA CYS A 24 31.20 -51.81 24.95
C CYS A 24 31.68 -51.89 26.41
N GLY A 25 31.58 -53.08 27.01
CA GLY A 25 32.30 -53.42 28.23
C GLY A 25 32.50 -54.93 28.24
N GLY A 26 33.73 -55.36 28.10
CA GLY A 26 34.12 -56.76 27.96
C GLY A 26 34.25 -57.55 29.30
N GLY A 27 34.01 -58.81 29.20
CA GLY A 27 34.64 -59.85 30.10
C GLY A 27 33.73 -60.70 30.95
N GLY A 28 33.50 -61.96 30.56
CA GLY A 28 33.47 -63.14 31.42
C GLY A 28 32.17 -63.51 32.15
N GLY A 29 31.43 -64.46 31.65
CA GLY A 29 30.69 -65.57 32.25
C GLY A 29 29.92 -65.42 33.51
N SER A 30 28.59 -65.47 33.35
CA SER A 30 27.70 -66.39 34.13
C SER A 30 26.24 -65.91 33.77
N ASP A 31 25.36 -66.89 33.73
CA ASP A 31 23.91 -66.73 33.58
C ASP A 31 23.37 -65.72 34.63
N ASP A 32 23.01 -64.55 34.18
CA ASP A 32 22.08 -63.62 34.88
C ASP A 32 21.08 -63.15 33.87
N THR A 33 19.82 -63.48 34.08
CA THR A 33 18.68 -62.84 33.37
C THR A 33 18.61 -61.38 33.78
N ASP A 34 19.33 -60.54 33.04
CA ASP A 34 19.19 -59.10 33.19
C ASP A 34 17.83 -58.65 32.56
N SER A 35 16.82 -58.56 33.42
CA SER A 35 15.54 -57.97 33.11
C SER A 35 15.68 -56.46 33.16
N SER A 36 16.45 -55.84 32.26
CA SER A 36 16.38 -54.38 32.10
C SER A 36 15.06 -54.03 31.44
N THR A 37 14.18 -53.37 32.20
CA THR A 37 12.92 -52.80 31.72
C THR A 37 13.22 -51.94 30.51
N ARG A 38 12.57 -52.20 29.36
CA ARG A 38 12.80 -51.54 28.10
C ARG A 38 11.58 -50.70 27.70
N LEU A 39 11.79 -49.40 27.44
CA LEU A 39 10.81 -48.51 26.85
C LEU A 39 10.95 -48.54 25.32
N GLU A 40 9.88 -48.91 24.63
CA GLU A 40 9.79 -48.91 23.15
C GLU A 40 8.77 -47.84 22.72
N VAL A 41 9.19 -46.95 21.80
CA VAL A 41 8.37 -45.92 21.23
C VAL A 41 8.32 -46.15 19.71
N ASP A 42 7.11 -46.10 19.15
CA ASP A 42 6.88 -46.22 17.71
C ASP A 42 5.87 -45.14 17.32
N VAL A 43 6.30 -44.16 16.49
CA VAL A 43 5.47 -43.06 15.99
C VAL A 43 4.79 -43.38 14.67
N GLY A 44 4.99 -44.59 14.15
CA GLY A 44 4.42 -45.07 12.89
C GLY A 44 5.28 -44.74 11.65
N GLU A 45 4.73 -45.08 10.48
CA GLU A 45 5.43 -44.89 9.20
C GLU A 45 5.44 -43.41 8.78
N ALA A 46 6.38 -43.06 7.86
CA ALA A 46 6.47 -41.75 7.25
C ALA A 46 5.14 -41.33 6.60
N GLN A 47 4.76 -40.09 6.80
CA GLN A 47 3.50 -39.52 6.33
C GLN A 47 3.70 -38.64 5.09
N THR A 48 2.70 -38.62 4.22
CA THR A 48 2.64 -37.68 3.09
C THR A 48 1.36 -36.88 3.19
N LEU A 49 1.48 -35.57 3.27
CA LEU A 49 0.41 -34.64 3.48
C LEU A 49 0.41 -33.56 2.39
N THR A 50 -0.63 -32.77 2.32
CA THR A 50 -0.65 -31.50 1.59
C THR A 50 -0.61 -30.31 2.57
N LEU A 51 -0.32 -29.11 2.07
CA LEU A 51 -0.10 -27.92 2.90
C LEU A 51 -1.30 -27.59 3.81
N SER A 52 -2.52 -27.95 3.42
CA SER A 52 -3.74 -27.72 4.23
C SER A 52 -4.03 -28.82 5.26
N ASP A 53 -3.33 -29.96 5.16
CA ASP A 53 -3.58 -31.10 6.05
C ASP A 53 -3.01 -30.84 7.44
N ARG A 54 -3.65 -31.45 8.43
CA ARG A 54 -3.18 -31.51 9.82
C ARG A 54 -2.78 -32.92 10.14
N LEU A 55 -1.63 -33.07 10.79
CA LEU A 55 -1.16 -34.36 11.30
C LEU A 55 -1.60 -34.52 12.76
N ILE A 56 -2.23 -35.64 13.07
CA ILE A 56 -2.47 -36.09 14.45
C ILE A 56 -1.76 -37.43 14.59
N PRO A 57 -0.48 -37.47 15.09
CA PRO A 57 0.24 -38.69 15.26
C PRO A 57 -0.42 -39.57 16.30
N ASN A 58 -0.32 -40.87 16.14
CA ASN A 58 -0.87 -41.83 17.09
C ASN A 58 0.24 -42.81 17.52
N PRO A 59 1.16 -42.37 18.38
CA PRO A 59 2.31 -43.21 18.78
C PRO A 59 1.90 -44.38 19.67
N SER A 60 2.63 -45.49 19.54
CA SER A 60 2.55 -46.58 20.47
C SER A 60 3.73 -46.57 21.43
N VAL A 61 3.47 -46.70 22.72
CA VAL A 61 4.51 -46.74 23.76
C VAL A 61 4.36 -48.01 24.59
N LEU A 62 5.38 -48.83 24.59
CA LEU A 62 5.41 -50.12 25.31
C LEU A 62 6.54 -50.15 26.34
N ILE A 63 6.26 -50.72 27.52
CA ILE A 63 7.25 -51.03 28.55
C ILE A 63 7.25 -52.56 28.70
N ASP A 64 8.39 -53.19 28.36
CA ASP A 64 8.53 -54.66 28.34
C ASP A 64 7.43 -55.37 27.51
N GLY A 65 7.05 -54.75 26.38
CA GLY A 65 6.04 -55.24 25.45
C GLY A 65 4.59 -55.07 25.88
N ALA A 66 4.31 -54.45 27.02
CA ALA A 66 2.98 -54.07 27.47
C ALA A 66 2.74 -52.55 27.29
N PRO A 67 1.48 -52.11 27.05
CA PRO A 67 1.19 -50.67 26.95
C PRO A 67 1.66 -49.92 28.19
N ALA A 68 2.31 -48.79 27.99
CA ALA A 68 2.80 -47.93 29.07
C ALA A 68 1.66 -47.42 29.98
N SER A 69 1.99 -47.11 31.23
CA SER A 69 1.05 -46.53 32.17
C SER A 69 0.66 -45.08 31.81
N ASP A 70 -0.41 -44.60 32.42
CA ASP A 70 -0.87 -43.19 32.26
C ASP A 70 0.11 -42.16 32.87
N GLN A 71 1.29 -42.56 33.31
CA GLN A 71 2.30 -41.71 33.98
C GLN A 71 3.48 -41.36 33.09
N VAL A 72 3.47 -41.69 31.78
CA VAL A 72 4.53 -41.32 30.83
C VAL A 72 4.40 -39.87 30.44
N SER A 73 5.54 -39.19 30.31
CA SER A 73 5.59 -37.84 29.75
C SER A 73 6.05 -37.89 28.30
N PHE A 74 5.45 -37.08 27.47
CA PHE A 74 5.72 -36.92 26.04
C PHE A 74 6.40 -35.61 25.78
N THR A 75 7.30 -35.54 24.76
CA THR A 75 7.87 -34.29 24.26
C THR A 75 8.06 -34.40 22.75
N TRP A 76 7.24 -33.74 21.98
CA TRP A 76 7.41 -33.59 20.55
C TRP A 76 8.29 -32.39 20.24
N ARG A 77 9.23 -32.57 19.31
CA ARG A 77 9.99 -31.44 18.75
C ARG A 77 10.34 -31.66 17.29
N GLN A 78 10.45 -30.61 16.54
CA GLN A 78 10.99 -30.65 15.20
C GLN A 78 12.52 -30.75 15.25
N VAL A 79 13.06 -31.63 14.41
CA VAL A 79 14.50 -31.85 14.27
C VAL A 79 15.01 -31.17 13.00
N ALA A 80 14.24 -31.24 11.90
CA ALA A 80 14.57 -30.62 10.62
C ALA A 80 13.29 -30.31 9.84
N GLY A 81 13.36 -29.35 8.93
CA GLY A 81 12.27 -28.95 8.05
C GLY A 81 12.57 -27.64 7.34
N PRO A 82 11.83 -27.34 6.29
CA PRO A 82 11.98 -26.08 5.56
C PRO A 82 11.49 -24.86 6.37
N ASP A 83 10.62 -25.11 7.37
CA ASP A 83 10.06 -24.08 8.25
C ASP A 83 9.60 -24.71 9.58
N THR A 84 9.19 -23.89 10.57
CA THR A 84 8.81 -24.40 11.89
C THR A 84 7.38 -24.92 11.88
N ALA A 85 7.19 -26.22 12.13
CA ALA A 85 5.89 -26.83 12.28
C ALA A 85 5.21 -26.34 13.58
N ALA A 86 3.92 -26.00 13.50
CA ALA A 86 3.14 -25.62 14.64
C ALA A 86 2.58 -26.88 15.35
N ILE A 87 3.02 -27.13 16.57
CA ILE A 87 2.59 -28.24 17.41
C ILE A 87 1.70 -27.65 18.51
N THR A 88 0.42 -28.03 18.57
CA THR A 88 -0.56 -27.41 19.49
C THR A 88 -0.22 -27.60 20.97
N ASP A 89 0.24 -28.79 21.32
CA ASP A 89 0.75 -29.12 22.67
C ASP A 89 1.82 -30.22 22.53
N SER A 90 3.07 -29.82 22.62
CA SER A 90 4.20 -30.75 22.49
C SER A 90 4.31 -31.79 23.63
N THR A 91 3.50 -31.68 24.69
CA THR A 91 3.57 -32.55 25.86
C THR A 91 2.54 -33.66 25.89
N ILE A 92 1.67 -33.78 24.89
CA ILE A 92 0.66 -34.85 24.77
C ILE A 92 1.07 -35.89 23.72
N ALA A 93 0.54 -37.10 23.82
CA ALA A 93 0.87 -38.19 22.90
C ALA A 93 0.51 -37.88 21.43
N SER A 94 -0.62 -37.25 21.19
CA SER A 94 -1.20 -37.01 19.85
C SER A 94 -1.57 -35.55 19.67
N PRO A 95 -0.59 -34.64 19.56
CA PRO A 95 -0.88 -33.22 19.26
C PRO A 95 -1.36 -33.07 17.82
N GLU A 96 -2.12 -32.00 17.55
CA GLU A 96 -2.35 -31.57 16.19
C GLU A 96 -1.12 -30.78 15.69
N ILE A 97 -0.60 -31.16 14.52
CA ILE A 97 0.60 -30.55 13.94
C ILE A 97 0.27 -29.98 12.56
N ALA A 98 0.54 -28.69 12.36
CA ALA A 98 0.41 -28.00 11.09
C ALA A 98 1.79 -27.71 10.49
N PHE A 99 1.88 -27.78 9.16
CA PHE A 99 3.12 -27.57 8.41
C PHE A 99 2.98 -26.33 7.52
N PRO A 100 3.77 -25.29 7.77
CA PRO A 100 3.59 -24.01 7.09
C PRO A 100 4.25 -23.89 5.72
N ALA A 101 5.10 -24.87 5.33
CA ALA A 101 5.78 -24.88 4.04
C ALA A 101 5.83 -26.29 3.44
N ILE A 102 5.92 -26.35 2.11
CA ILE A 102 6.16 -27.62 1.39
C ILE A 102 7.59 -28.11 1.64
N GLY A 103 7.76 -29.41 1.72
CA GLY A 103 9.07 -30.05 1.89
C GLY A 103 9.04 -31.18 2.89
N SER A 104 10.21 -31.65 3.30
CA SER A 104 10.33 -32.78 4.23
C SER A 104 10.65 -32.31 5.63
N TYR A 105 9.87 -32.74 6.58
CA TYR A 105 10.00 -32.47 8.00
C TYR A 105 10.44 -33.74 8.73
N GLU A 106 11.23 -33.57 9.78
CA GLU A 106 11.62 -34.60 10.71
C GLU A 106 11.17 -34.20 12.12
N LEU A 107 10.22 -34.93 12.68
CA LEU A 107 9.74 -34.76 14.04
C LEU A 107 10.32 -35.84 14.93
N LEU A 108 10.66 -35.55 16.18
CA LEU A 108 11.11 -36.49 17.19
C LEU A 108 10.10 -36.45 18.35
N LEU A 109 9.64 -37.67 18.70
CA LEU A 109 8.94 -37.89 19.96
C LEU A 109 9.94 -38.45 20.96
N GLU A 110 10.10 -37.78 22.09
CA GLU A 110 10.80 -38.31 23.26
C GLU A 110 9.75 -38.63 24.33
N VAL A 111 9.87 -39.84 24.89
CA VAL A 111 8.99 -40.34 25.94
C VAL A 111 9.82 -40.70 27.17
N SER A 112 9.37 -40.32 28.36
CA SER A 112 10.03 -40.71 29.59
C SER A 112 9.00 -41.26 30.62
N ASP A 113 9.43 -42.33 31.30
CA ASP A 113 8.73 -42.89 32.46
C ASP A 113 9.77 -43.17 33.56
N GLN A 114 9.69 -42.38 34.65
CA GLN A 114 10.65 -42.40 35.77
C GLN A 114 12.12 -42.29 35.24
N ASP A 115 12.86 -43.38 35.28
CA ASP A 115 14.28 -43.41 34.87
C ASP A 115 14.45 -43.95 33.42
N LEU A 116 13.34 -44.31 32.74
CA LEU A 116 13.39 -44.80 31.36
C LEU A 116 13.15 -43.64 30.39
N VAL A 117 13.97 -43.60 29.33
CA VAL A 117 13.84 -42.64 28.22
C VAL A 117 13.91 -43.39 26.89
N GLY A 118 12.94 -43.14 26.03
CA GLY A 118 12.88 -43.68 24.66
C GLY A 118 12.42 -42.58 23.69
N GLY A 119 12.60 -42.79 22.42
CA GLY A 119 12.13 -41.88 21.40
C GLY A 119 12.18 -42.48 20.00
N ASP A 120 11.36 -41.90 19.12
CA ASP A 120 11.29 -42.28 17.72
C ASP A 120 11.05 -41.09 16.82
N ARG A 121 11.34 -41.20 15.51
CA ARG A 121 11.30 -40.13 14.53
C ARG A 121 10.23 -40.37 13.49
N LEU A 122 9.40 -39.36 13.31
CA LEU A 122 8.38 -39.31 12.27
C LEU A 122 8.83 -38.42 11.12
N TRP A 123 8.88 -38.99 9.94
CA TRP A 123 9.15 -38.23 8.70
C TRP A 123 7.83 -37.82 8.05
N VAL A 124 7.71 -36.54 7.71
CA VAL A 124 6.52 -35.98 7.05
C VAL A 124 6.95 -35.28 5.78
N THR A 125 6.38 -35.68 4.66
CA THR A 125 6.54 -34.96 3.39
C THR A 125 5.28 -34.16 3.13
N VAL A 126 5.42 -32.84 3.10
CA VAL A 126 4.34 -31.91 2.77
C VAL A 126 4.48 -31.53 1.30
N ASN A 127 3.50 -31.88 0.52
CA ASN A 127 3.41 -31.55 -0.90
C ASN A 127 2.57 -30.27 -1.09
N PRO A 128 2.73 -29.57 -2.24
CA PRO A 128 1.74 -28.61 -2.68
C PRO A 128 0.35 -29.26 -2.65
N MET A 129 -0.68 -28.45 -2.49
CA MET A 129 -2.04 -28.98 -2.45
C MET A 129 -2.30 -29.89 -3.65
N ALA A 130 -2.78 -31.08 -3.39
CA ALA A 130 -3.14 -32.03 -4.42
C ALA A 130 -4.23 -31.41 -5.33
N ALA A 131 -4.15 -31.66 -6.64
CA ALA A 131 -5.22 -31.34 -7.57
C ALA A 131 -6.47 -32.13 -7.14
N GLY A 132 -7.29 -31.54 -6.27
CA GLY A 132 -8.63 -32.03 -5.92
C GLY A 132 -9.59 -31.86 -7.08
N ALA A 133 -10.74 -32.50 -7.03
CA ALA A 133 -11.80 -32.18 -7.97
C ALA A 133 -12.23 -30.72 -7.77
N PRO A 134 -12.42 -29.93 -8.85
CA PRO A 134 -12.80 -28.54 -8.74
C PRO A 134 -14.20 -28.37 -8.16
N GLY A 135 -14.43 -27.32 -7.42
CA GLY A 135 -15.73 -26.99 -6.82
C GLY A 135 -16.76 -26.50 -7.83
N LEU A 136 -16.28 -25.98 -8.97
CA LEU A 136 -17.06 -25.56 -10.13
C LEU A 136 -16.62 -26.36 -11.36
N SER A 137 -17.54 -26.61 -12.28
CA SER A 137 -17.26 -27.34 -13.53
C SER A 137 -16.85 -26.44 -14.71
N ALA A 138 -17.12 -25.14 -14.61
CA ALA A 138 -16.77 -24.10 -15.60
C ALA A 138 -16.89 -22.72 -14.95
N ILE A 139 -16.34 -21.69 -15.59
CA ILE A 139 -16.65 -20.28 -15.25
C ILE A 139 -18.15 -20.09 -15.46
N PRO A 140 -18.89 -19.55 -14.47
CA PRO A 140 -20.28 -19.21 -14.66
C PRO A 140 -20.46 -18.23 -15.82
N ALA A 141 -21.37 -18.53 -16.76
CA ALA A 141 -21.64 -17.64 -17.89
C ALA A 141 -22.28 -16.35 -17.38
N ASN A 142 -21.63 -15.23 -17.64
CA ASN A 142 -22.02 -13.91 -17.14
C ASN A 142 -22.81 -13.09 -18.19
N SER A 143 -22.57 -13.30 -19.46
CA SER A 143 -23.33 -12.75 -20.60
C SER A 143 -23.81 -11.30 -20.43
N SER A 144 -22.95 -10.42 -19.95
CA SER A 144 -23.25 -9.00 -19.68
C SER A 144 -24.29 -8.71 -18.57
N GLN A 145 -24.61 -9.66 -17.72
CA GLN A 145 -25.60 -9.44 -16.63
C GLN A 145 -24.96 -8.83 -15.37
N CYS A 146 -23.81 -9.37 -14.93
CA CYS A 146 -23.03 -8.84 -13.80
C CYS A 146 -21.71 -8.29 -14.33
N VAL A 147 -21.76 -7.19 -15.07
CA VAL A 147 -20.62 -6.57 -15.74
C VAL A 147 -20.64 -5.08 -15.48
N ALA A 148 -19.52 -4.51 -15.06
CA ALA A 148 -19.39 -3.07 -14.88
C ALA A 148 -19.62 -2.36 -16.23
N PRO A 149 -20.43 -1.29 -16.28
CA PRO A 149 -20.58 -0.49 -17.49
C PRO A 149 -19.23 0.12 -17.91
N ALA A 150 -19.11 0.53 -19.18
CA ALA A 150 -17.85 1.09 -19.68
C ALA A 150 -17.41 2.34 -18.91
N ASP A 151 -18.36 3.16 -18.45
CA ASP A 151 -18.14 4.37 -17.71
C ASP A 151 -18.88 4.34 -16.36
N ALA A 152 -18.40 5.10 -15.39
CA ALA A 152 -18.94 5.14 -14.03
C ALA A 152 -20.29 5.90 -13.88
N GLY A 153 -20.83 6.43 -14.96
CA GLY A 153 -22.14 7.09 -14.98
C GLY A 153 -22.20 8.53 -14.49
N ILE A 154 -21.04 9.12 -14.13
CA ILE A 154 -20.93 10.56 -13.90
C ILE A 154 -20.53 11.19 -15.23
N ALA A 155 -21.35 12.10 -15.77
CA ALA A 155 -21.04 12.87 -16.96
C ALA A 155 -19.94 13.88 -16.59
N THR A 156 -18.68 13.46 -16.63
CA THR A 156 -17.54 14.33 -16.42
C THR A 156 -17.19 15.02 -17.73
N ALA A 157 -16.83 16.29 -17.66
CA ALA A 157 -16.45 17.06 -18.86
C ALA A 157 -15.07 16.66 -19.41
N ILE A 158 -14.31 15.81 -18.69
CA ILE A 158 -12.94 15.38 -18.97
C ILE A 158 -12.76 13.88 -18.74
N GLN A 159 -11.73 13.31 -19.37
CA GLN A 159 -11.29 11.92 -19.17
C GLN A 159 -9.76 11.83 -19.20
N LEU A 160 -9.22 10.68 -18.75
CA LEU A 160 -7.80 10.36 -18.91
C LEU A 160 -7.58 9.54 -20.19
N SER A 161 -6.60 9.92 -20.98
CA SER A 161 -6.07 9.13 -22.10
C SER A 161 -4.66 8.64 -21.80
N THR A 162 -4.20 7.61 -22.50
CA THR A 162 -2.81 7.12 -22.41
C THR A 162 -2.04 7.61 -23.64
N PRO A 163 -1.32 8.74 -23.53
CA PRO A 163 -0.68 9.38 -24.69
C PRO A 163 0.50 8.58 -25.24
N TYR A 164 1.14 7.74 -24.39
CA TYR A 164 2.34 6.96 -24.73
C TYR A 164 2.17 5.47 -24.40
N PRO A 165 1.34 4.73 -25.17
CA PRO A 165 0.95 3.36 -24.80
C PRO A 165 2.08 2.33 -24.84
N SER A 166 3.18 2.61 -25.54
CA SER A 166 4.35 1.73 -25.66
C SER A 166 5.55 2.19 -24.82
N LEU A 167 5.41 3.31 -24.08
CA LEU A 167 6.48 3.81 -23.21
C LEU A 167 6.70 2.85 -22.03
N PRO A 168 7.95 2.48 -21.71
CA PRO A 168 8.25 1.72 -20.51
C PRO A 168 7.75 2.42 -19.25
N ASN A 169 7.32 1.65 -18.25
CA ASN A 169 6.89 2.20 -16.96
C ASN A 169 8.04 2.96 -16.27
N LEU A 170 7.79 4.18 -15.81
CA LEU A 170 8.77 5.06 -15.19
C LEU A 170 8.63 5.04 -13.66
N SER A 171 9.04 3.95 -13.03
CA SER A 171 8.89 3.74 -11.58
C SER A 171 9.32 4.96 -10.77
N SER A 172 8.54 5.30 -9.73
CA SER A 172 8.76 6.45 -8.85
C SER A 172 8.79 7.79 -9.60
N LEU A 173 7.92 7.93 -10.60
CA LEU A 173 7.76 9.16 -11.38
C LEU A 173 7.15 10.25 -10.49
N VAL A 174 7.83 11.40 -10.36
CA VAL A 174 7.38 12.52 -9.51
C VAL A 174 7.36 13.87 -10.22
N GLY A 175 7.80 13.93 -11.48
CA GLY A 175 7.75 15.15 -12.28
C GLY A 175 7.97 14.89 -13.76
N LEU A 176 7.45 15.78 -14.62
CA LEU A 176 7.58 15.70 -16.07
C LEU A 176 7.69 17.12 -16.62
N TYR A 177 8.72 17.38 -17.41
CA TYR A 177 9.10 18.73 -17.78
C TYR A 177 9.42 18.82 -19.28
N GLN A 178 9.25 20.00 -19.85
CA GLN A 178 9.73 20.38 -21.19
C GLN A 178 10.63 21.59 -21.12
N ILE A 179 11.54 21.72 -22.07
CA ILE A 179 12.30 22.95 -22.26
C ILE A 179 11.37 24.03 -22.83
N ALA A 180 11.45 25.24 -22.31
CA ALA A 180 10.64 26.35 -22.77
C ALA A 180 10.78 26.57 -24.29
N GLY A 181 9.67 26.55 -25.02
CA GLY A 181 9.58 26.67 -26.44
C GLY A 181 9.91 25.41 -27.25
N ASP A 182 10.16 24.27 -26.58
CA ASP A 182 10.42 22.97 -27.23
C ASP A 182 9.41 21.92 -26.75
N ASN A 183 8.49 21.53 -27.61
CA ASN A 183 7.49 20.48 -27.35
C ASN A 183 7.92 19.09 -27.87
N SER A 184 9.17 18.94 -28.31
CA SER A 184 9.62 17.68 -28.95
C SER A 184 10.01 16.59 -27.97
N MET A 185 10.40 16.94 -26.75
CA MET A 185 10.92 16.00 -25.75
C MET A 185 10.29 16.23 -24.39
N TRP A 186 10.12 15.14 -23.65
CA TRP A 186 9.81 15.14 -22.23
C TRP A 186 11.02 14.71 -21.39
N TYR A 187 11.14 15.30 -20.20
CA TYR A 187 12.12 14.97 -19.16
C TYR A 187 11.40 14.50 -17.92
N ALA A 188 11.48 13.21 -17.63
CA ALA A 188 10.77 12.55 -16.54
C ALA A 188 11.69 12.40 -15.32
N LEU A 189 11.26 12.95 -14.21
CA LEU A 189 11.95 12.95 -12.93
C LEU A 189 11.53 11.75 -12.10
N GLN A 190 12.48 10.89 -11.73
CA GLN A 190 12.26 9.74 -10.87
C GLN A 190 12.83 10.02 -9.47
N GLN A 191 12.03 9.78 -8.45
CA GLN A 191 12.37 10.05 -7.06
C GLN A 191 13.71 9.39 -6.63
N THR A 192 14.07 8.28 -7.26
CA THR A 192 15.29 7.51 -7.01
C THR A 192 16.60 8.22 -7.37
N GLY A 193 16.53 9.40 -8.02
CA GLY A 193 17.73 10.17 -8.39
C GLY A 193 18.04 10.14 -9.89
N GLN A 194 17.12 9.70 -10.73
CA GLN A 194 17.30 9.65 -12.18
C GLN A 194 16.38 10.64 -12.88
N VAL A 195 16.87 11.26 -13.95
CA VAL A 195 16.05 11.93 -14.95
C VAL A 195 16.25 11.21 -16.28
N VAL A 196 15.17 10.77 -16.88
CA VAL A 196 15.16 10.18 -18.21
C VAL A 196 14.44 11.11 -19.18
N ARG A 197 14.74 11.01 -20.47
CA ARG A 197 14.04 11.76 -21.50
C ARG A 197 13.48 10.86 -22.59
N PHE A 198 12.42 11.30 -23.23
CA PHE A 198 11.78 10.58 -24.34
C PHE A 198 11.11 11.56 -25.30
N ALA A 199 10.91 11.13 -26.53
CA ALA A 199 10.25 11.93 -27.55
C ALA A 199 8.76 12.14 -27.20
N ASN A 200 8.25 13.34 -27.39
CA ASN A 200 6.82 13.63 -27.31
C ASN A 200 6.11 13.12 -28.56
N ASP A 201 6.08 11.79 -28.71
CA ASP A 201 5.50 11.06 -29.83
C ASP A 201 4.71 9.86 -29.27
N PRO A 202 3.42 9.68 -29.59
CA PRO A 202 2.63 8.52 -29.15
C PRO A 202 3.23 7.15 -29.48
N ALA A 203 4.11 7.09 -30.49
CA ALA A 203 4.80 5.87 -30.89
C ALA A 203 6.13 5.62 -30.15
N VAL A 204 6.47 6.42 -29.13
CA VAL A 204 7.71 6.26 -28.37
C VAL A 204 7.71 4.93 -27.60
N GLU A 205 8.82 4.16 -27.73
CA GLU A 205 8.99 2.84 -27.11
C GLU A 205 10.17 2.78 -26.13
N SER A 206 10.91 3.87 -25.97
CA SER A 206 12.15 3.87 -25.16
C SER A 206 12.41 5.21 -24.52
N VAL A 207 13.19 5.18 -23.46
CA VAL A 207 13.71 6.36 -22.76
C VAL A 207 15.24 6.40 -22.85
N GLU A 208 15.80 7.59 -22.73
CA GLU A 208 17.25 7.82 -22.64
C GLU A 208 17.58 8.43 -21.29
N SER A 209 18.70 8.01 -20.67
CA SER A 209 19.18 8.66 -19.45
C SER A 209 19.60 10.10 -19.77
N TYR A 210 19.08 11.06 -19.00
CA TYR A 210 19.47 12.47 -19.08
C TYR A 210 20.47 12.85 -18.00
N ILE A 211 20.26 12.36 -16.76
CA ILE A 211 21.24 12.37 -15.67
C ILE A 211 20.89 11.26 -14.68
N ASP A 212 21.92 10.69 -14.03
CA ASP A 212 21.78 9.76 -12.90
C ASP A 212 22.64 10.29 -11.74
N ILE A 213 21.99 10.65 -10.64
CA ILE A 213 22.60 11.09 -9.38
C ILE A 213 22.14 10.21 -8.20
N SER A 214 21.66 9.00 -8.48
CA SER A 214 21.17 8.06 -7.47
C SER A 214 22.22 7.67 -6.42
N ASP A 215 23.51 7.86 -6.74
CA ASP A 215 24.64 7.65 -5.85
C ASP A 215 24.72 8.63 -4.66
N ARG A 216 23.99 9.74 -4.70
CA ARG A 216 24.01 10.82 -3.70
C ARG A 216 22.63 11.20 -3.19
N VAL A 217 21.56 10.67 -3.76
CA VAL A 217 20.18 10.91 -3.35
C VAL A 217 19.79 9.93 -2.23
N ASP A 218 19.33 10.47 -1.10
CA ASP A 218 18.64 9.69 -0.08
C ASP A 218 17.14 9.72 -0.41
N TYR A 219 16.55 8.57 -0.78
CA TYR A 219 15.17 8.48 -1.24
C TYR A 219 14.35 7.49 -0.41
N GLY A 220 13.03 7.66 -0.46
CA GLY A 220 12.04 6.83 0.22
C GLY A 220 11.06 7.66 1.06
N GLY A 221 9.80 7.29 1.07
CA GLY A 221 8.73 8.15 1.57
C GLY A 221 8.68 9.45 0.77
N GLU A 222 8.80 10.59 1.45
CA GLU A 222 8.82 11.91 0.80
C GLU A 222 10.22 12.38 0.36
N LYS A 223 11.28 11.65 0.75
CA LYS A 223 12.66 11.94 0.35
C LYS A 223 12.93 11.52 -1.08
N GLY A 224 13.90 12.17 -1.73
CA GLY A 224 14.37 11.77 -3.06
C GLY A 224 14.76 12.93 -3.93
N LEU A 225 14.81 12.69 -5.24
CA LEU A 225 14.89 13.72 -6.26
C LEU A 225 13.48 14.26 -6.51
N LEU A 226 13.20 15.50 -6.07
CA LEU A 226 11.84 16.02 -5.86
C LEU A 226 11.47 17.15 -6.83
N GLY A 227 12.45 17.84 -7.40
CA GLY A 227 12.21 18.97 -8.29
C GLY A 227 13.30 19.17 -9.34
N MET A 228 12.89 19.72 -10.49
CA MET A 228 13.78 20.06 -11.59
C MET A 228 13.30 21.37 -12.25
N ALA A 229 14.25 22.22 -12.64
CA ALA A 229 13.95 23.43 -13.40
C ALA A 229 15.05 23.72 -14.42
N PHE A 230 14.67 23.99 -15.66
CA PHE A 230 15.57 24.51 -16.66
C PHE A 230 15.80 26.02 -16.42
N HIS A 231 17.04 26.48 -16.52
CA HIS A 231 17.31 27.91 -16.45
C HIS A 231 16.55 28.65 -17.57
N PRO A 232 16.01 29.87 -17.37
CA PRO A 232 15.32 30.61 -18.42
C PRO A 232 16.14 30.74 -19.72
N ASP A 233 17.46 30.91 -19.62
CA ASP A 233 18.38 30.94 -20.74
C ASP A 233 19.03 29.60 -21.08
N PHE A 234 18.36 28.46 -20.76
CA PHE A 234 18.92 27.12 -20.94
C PHE A 234 19.51 26.88 -22.33
N THR A 235 18.86 27.39 -23.38
CA THR A 235 19.34 27.22 -24.77
C THR A 235 20.69 27.85 -25.02
N SER A 236 21.10 28.79 -24.18
CA SER A 236 22.40 29.47 -24.29
C SER A 236 23.42 29.03 -23.24
N ASN A 237 22.99 28.67 -22.02
CA ASN A 237 23.90 28.34 -20.93
C ASN A 237 23.90 26.84 -20.57
N GLY A 238 22.87 26.06 -20.93
CA GLY A 238 22.77 24.63 -20.66
C GLY A 238 22.61 24.29 -19.19
N PHE A 239 22.09 25.20 -18.33
CA PHE A 239 21.97 24.96 -16.90
C PHE A 239 20.62 24.40 -16.51
N VAL A 240 20.66 23.36 -15.65
CA VAL A 240 19.49 22.75 -15.03
C VAL A 240 19.69 22.71 -13.52
N TYR A 241 18.64 23.01 -12.78
CA TYR A 241 18.60 22.92 -11.33
C TYR A 241 17.83 21.68 -10.91
N LEU A 242 18.38 20.94 -9.95
CA LEU A 242 17.76 19.79 -9.33
C LEU A 242 17.63 20.02 -7.83
N SER A 243 16.49 19.65 -7.28
CA SER A 243 16.21 19.65 -5.85
C SER A 243 16.09 18.22 -5.35
N TYR A 244 16.90 17.85 -4.36
CA TYR A 244 16.91 16.48 -3.85
C TYR A 244 17.34 16.42 -2.39
N THR A 245 16.97 15.33 -1.70
CA THR A 245 17.45 15.04 -0.35
C THR A 245 18.71 14.19 -0.39
N ALA A 246 19.63 14.46 0.54
CA ALA A 246 20.88 13.73 0.71
C ALA A 246 21.20 13.57 2.20
N SER A 247 22.02 12.56 2.54
CA SER A 247 22.45 12.32 3.93
C SER A 247 23.98 12.22 4.03
N PRO A 248 24.72 13.29 3.70
CA PRO A 248 26.18 13.28 3.80
C PRO A 248 26.60 13.23 5.27
N GLY A 249 27.19 12.12 5.70
CA GLY A 249 27.60 11.94 7.10
C GLY A 249 26.50 11.46 8.05
N GLY A 250 25.29 11.22 7.56
CA GLY A 250 24.17 10.68 8.31
C GLY A 250 23.06 11.68 8.67
N ASP A 251 23.30 12.98 8.50
CA ASP A 251 22.27 14.01 8.71
C ASP A 251 21.53 14.30 7.39
N LEU A 252 20.21 14.34 7.43
CA LEU A 252 19.37 14.59 6.27
C LEU A 252 19.37 16.08 5.92
N GLU A 253 19.54 16.38 4.63
CA GLU A 253 19.46 17.75 4.11
C GLU A 253 18.80 17.78 2.73
N SER A 254 18.10 18.87 2.41
CA SER A 254 17.66 19.23 1.07
C SER A 254 18.74 20.02 0.37
N ARG A 255 19.03 19.66 -0.87
CA ARG A 255 20.00 20.35 -1.75
C ARG A 255 19.34 20.89 -2.97
N ILE A 256 19.63 22.14 -3.30
CA ILE A 256 19.35 22.72 -4.61
C ILE A 256 20.69 22.83 -5.33
N SER A 257 20.86 22.05 -6.40
CA SER A 257 22.11 21.96 -7.15
C SER A 257 21.91 22.29 -8.61
N ARG A 258 22.87 23.01 -9.20
CA ARG A 258 22.94 23.29 -10.63
C ARG A 258 23.85 22.26 -11.32
N PHE A 259 23.39 21.78 -12.48
CA PHE A 259 24.15 20.91 -13.37
C PHE A 259 24.28 21.55 -14.75
N SER A 260 25.30 21.16 -15.52
CA SER A 260 25.57 21.67 -16.85
C SER A 260 25.35 20.60 -17.92
N LEU A 261 24.77 21.00 -19.04
CA LEU A 261 24.60 20.19 -20.23
C LEU A 261 25.95 19.93 -20.91
N ASP A 262 26.30 18.70 -21.16
CA ASP A 262 27.37 18.35 -22.09
C ASP A 262 26.84 18.46 -23.52
N SER A 263 27.40 19.38 -24.27
CA SER A 263 26.99 19.67 -25.65
C SER A 263 27.25 18.52 -26.63
N ALA A 264 28.11 17.56 -26.29
CA ALA A 264 28.43 16.43 -27.16
C ALA A 264 27.43 15.29 -26.99
N SER A 265 27.08 14.94 -25.73
CA SER A 265 26.13 13.88 -25.41
C SER A 265 24.69 14.37 -25.35
N GLN A 266 24.49 15.70 -25.21
CA GLN A 266 23.17 16.29 -24.92
C GLN A 266 22.53 15.76 -23.64
N THR A 267 23.36 15.41 -22.64
CA THR A 267 22.97 14.96 -21.31
C THR A 267 23.58 15.84 -20.24
N LEU A 268 23.06 15.87 -19.02
CA LEU A 268 23.70 16.57 -17.92
C LEU A 268 24.90 15.77 -17.41
N ASP A 269 26.00 16.45 -17.07
CA ASP A 269 27.19 15.84 -16.48
C ASP A 269 27.09 15.90 -14.94
N PRO A 270 26.92 14.75 -14.22
CA PRO A 270 26.90 14.72 -12.77
C PRO A 270 28.12 15.30 -12.07
N ALA A 271 29.28 15.33 -12.75
CA ALA A 271 30.52 15.90 -12.21
C ALA A 271 30.50 17.43 -12.19
N THR A 272 29.59 18.08 -12.90
CA THR A 272 29.46 19.55 -12.95
C THR A 272 28.61 20.12 -11.84
N GLU A 273 28.18 19.28 -10.88
CA GLU A 273 27.35 19.73 -9.78
C GLU A 273 27.92 20.94 -9.05
N GLN A 274 27.09 21.97 -8.92
CA GLN A 274 27.32 23.10 -8.04
C GLN A 274 26.15 23.25 -7.08
N ILE A 275 26.38 22.98 -5.80
CA ILE A 275 25.38 23.17 -4.76
C ILE A 275 25.13 24.66 -4.59
N ILE A 276 23.88 25.09 -4.72
CA ILE A 276 23.42 26.48 -4.63
C ILE A 276 22.89 26.77 -3.23
N LEU A 277 22.06 25.85 -2.69
CA LEU A 277 21.44 25.99 -1.37
C LEU A 277 21.43 24.64 -0.67
N VAL A 278 21.67 24.62 0.63
CA VAL A 278 21.50 23.46 1.53
C VAL A 278 20.61 23.87 2.68
N VAL A 279 19.64 23.02 3.00
CA VAL A 279 18.73 23.21 4.13
C VAL A 279 18.65 21.90 4.92
N ASP A 280 19.02 21.94 6.19
CA ASP A 280 18.94 20.79 7.08
C ASP A 280 17.48 20.35 7.25
N GLN A 281 17.23 19.04 7.16
CA GLN A 281 15.92 18.44 7.32
C GLN A 281 15.87 17.66 8.65
N PRO A 282 15.09 18.11 9.64
CA PRO A 282 15.04 17.43 10.93
C PRO A 282 14.36 16.06 10.88
N TYR A 283 13.49 15.82 9.89
CA TYR A 283 12.76 14.58 9.70
C TYR A 283 12.74 14.16 8.23
N SER A 284 12.32 12.92 7.96
CA SER A 284 12.29 12.31 6.63
C SER A 284 11.02 12.60 5.82
N ASN A 285 10.10 13.40 6.35
CA ASN A 285 8.85 13.81 5.72
C ASN A 285 8.70 15.33 5.72
N HIS A 286 7.69 15.84 5.01
CA HIS A 286 7.45 17.27 4.74
C HIS A 286 8.68 17.95 4.10
N ASN A 287 9.34 17.25 3.19
CA ASN A 287 10.55 17.78 2.56
C ASN A 287 10.22 18.77 1.44
N GLY A 288 8.97 18.81 0.92
CA GLY A 288 8.59 19.66 -0.21
C GLY A 288 9.46 19.39 -1.44
N GLY A 289 10.26 20.36 -1.82
CA GLY A 289 11.38 20.19 -2.77
C GLY A 289 11.05 20.49 -4.22
N GLN A 290 9.82 20.83 -4.58
CA GLN A 290 9.57 21.35 -5.94
C GLN A 290 10.26 22.69 -6.14
N ILE A 291 10.82 22.91 -7.36
CA ILE A 291 11.45 24.15 -7.79
C ILE A 291 10.93 24.56 -9.17
N SER A 292 10.82 25.84 -9.41
CA SER A 292 10.47 26.40 -10.72
C SER A 292 10.95 27.85 -10.84
N PHE A 293 11.21 28.27 -12.06
CA PHE A 293 11.41 29.69 -12.33
C PHE A 293 10.07 30.41 -12.48
N GLY A 294 9.92 31.52 -11.77
CA GLY A 294 8.76 32.41 -11.90
C GLY A 294 8.80 33.24 -13.17
N PRO A 295 7.69 33.92 -13.51
CA PRO A 295 7.62 34.85 -14.65
C PRO A 295 8.56 36.05 -14.50
N ASP A 296 9.09 36.29 -13.31
CA ASP A 296 10.08 37.31 -12.97
C ASP A 296 11.54 36.84 -13.16
N GLY A 297 11.73 35.58 -13.58
CA GLY A 297 13.03 34.96 -13.79
C GLY A 297 13.76 34.51 -12.50
N MET A 298 13.13 34.65 -11.33
CA MET A 298 13.67 34.17 -10.07
C MET A 298 13.37 32.67 -9.88
N LEU A 299 14.24 31.98 -9.13
CA LEU A 299 14.03 30.58 -8.75
C LEU A 299 13.22 30.52 -7.46
N TYR A 300 12.06 29.88 -7.51
CA TYR A 300 11.21 29.59 -6.37
C TYR A 300 11.43 28.17 -5.89
N ILE A 301 11.37 27.95 -4.56
CA ILE A 301 11.64 26.67 -3.90
C ILE A 301 10.61 26.49 -2.79
N GLY A 302 9.78 25.46 -2.86
CA GLY A 302 8.83 25.11 -1.79
C GLY A 302 9.48 24.12 -0.81
N LEU A 303 9.50 24.46 0.49
CA LEU A 303 10.00 23.58 1.55
C LEU A 303 8.95 23.46 2.65
N GLY A 304 8.71 22.23 3.11
CA GLY A 304 7.83 21.96 4.24
C GLY A 304 8.41 22.38 5.58
N ASP A 305 7.64 22.19 6.66
CA ASP A 305 8.02 22.53 8.02
C ASP A 305 9.17 21.69 8.60
N GLY A 306 9.67 20.74 7.80
CA GLY A 306 10.76 19.82 8.16
C GLY A 306 10.29 18.56 8.82
N GLY A 307 8.96 18.34 8.95
CA GLY A 307 8.37 17.03 9.26
C GLY A 307 7.91 16.84 10.70
N SER A 308 7.47 15.61 10.95
CA SER A 308 6.73 15.16 12.13
C SER A 308 5.32 15.76 12.24
N GLY A 309 4.51 15.28 13.19
CA GLY A 309 3.13 15.78 13.36
C GLY A 309 3.09 17.08 14.16
N GLY A 310 2.35 18.08 13.66
CA GLY A 310 2.04 19.32 14.38
C GLY A 310 3.17 20.32 14.45
N ASP A 311 4.19 20.22 13.59
CA ASP A 311 5.34 21.13 13.56
C ASP A 311 6.01 21.30 14.93
N PRO A 312 6.62 20.25 15.50
CA PRO A 312 7.12 20.27 16.87
C PRO A 312 8.28 21.25 17.09
N LEU A 313 8.91 21.72 16.00
CA LEU A 313 10.01 22.68 16.03
C LEU A 313 9.54 24.12 15.74
N GLY A 314 8.27 24.31 15.38
CA GLY A 314 7.66 25.62 15.15
C GLY A 314 8.18 26.33 13.91
N HIS A 315 8.54 25.59 12.87
CA HIS A 315 9.13 26.17 11.65
C HIS A 315 8.09 26.93 10.82
N GLY A 316 6.84 26.46 10.76
CA GLY A 316 5.80 27.11 9.95
C GLY A 316 5.58 28.58 10.29
N GLN A 317 5.68 28.98 11.55
CA GLN A 317 5.54 30.38 11.99
C GLN A 317 6.88 31.08 12.27
N ASN A 318 8.01 30.44 11.94
CA ASN A 318 9.34 31.01 12.21
C ASN A 318 9.98 31.55 10.92
N THR A 319 9.81 32.81 10.63
CA THR A 319 10.40 33.46 9.44
C THR A 319 11.94 33.49 9.43
N ALA A 320 12.63 33.12 10.52
CA ALA A 320 14.08 33.06 10.56
C ALA A 320 14.66 31.71 10.04
N THR A 321 13.82 30.73 9.75
CA THR A 321 14.18 29.47 9.08
C THR A 321 13.76 29.50 7.61
N LEU A 322 14.31 28.58 6.81
CA LEU A 322 13.89 28.36 5.41
C LEU A 322 12.79 27.31 5.28
N LEU A 323 12.52 26.56 6.35
CA LEU A 323 11.49 25.52 6.42
C LEU A 323 10.11 26.15 6.59
N GLY A 324 9.06 25.43 6.17
CA GLY A 324 7.67 25.89 6.22
C GLY A 324 7.40 27.10 5.33
N SER A 325 8.11 27.19 4.18
CA SER A 325 8.19 28.43 3.41
C SER A 325 8.28 28.20 1.91
N MET A 326 7.78 29.17 1.15
CA MET A 326 8.15 29.39 -0.24
C MET A 326 9.35 30.35 -0.25
N LEU A 327 10.47 29.89 -0.80
CA LEU A 327 11.67 30.70 -0.98
C LEU A 327 11.71 31.31 -2.37
N ARG A 328 12.42 32.45 -2.54
CA ARG A 328 12.65 33.09 -3.85
C ARG A 328 14.07 33.66 -3.87
N ILE A 329 14.87 33.18 -4.83
CA ILE A 329 16.28 33.56 -4.98
C ILE A 329 16.58 33.93 -6.44
N ASP A 330 17.58 34.79 -6.64
CA ASP A 330 18.08 35.17 -7.96
C ASP A 330 19.39 34.43 -8.26
N VAL A 331 19.37 33.54 -9.23
CA VAL A 331 20.55 32.77 -9.67
C VAL A 331 21.30 33.47 -10.83
N GLY A 332 20.82 34.64 -11.27
CA GLY A 332 21.44 35.47 -12.31
C GLY A 332 21.69 34.72 -13.62
N ASP A 333 22.92 34.81 -14.13
CA ASP A 333 23.38 34.06 -15.31
C ASP A 333 23.76 32.59 -15.02
N GLY A 334 23.56 32.15 -13.75
CA GLY A 334 23.89 30.82 -13.27
C GLY A 334 25.36 30.55 -12.98
N LEU A 335 26.28 31.51 -13.18
CA LEU A 335 27.71 31.30 -13.01
C LEU A 335 28.22 31.49 -11.56
N GLY A 336 27.41 32.11 -10.70
CA GLY A 336 27.72 32.36 -9.29
C GLY A 336 26.89 31.55 -8.29
N SER A 337 27.02 31.93 -7.01
CA SER A 337 26.00 31.65 -5.99
C SER A 337 24.78 32.57 -6.21
N TYR A 338 23.66 32.24 -5.62
CA TYR A 338 22.46 33.08 -5.73
C TYR A 338 22.63 34.44 -5.00
N THR A 339 21.77 35.36 -5.36
CA THR A 339 21.56 36.65 -4.65
C THR A 339 20.10 36.74 -4.19
N ILE A 340 19.85 37.67 -3.26
CA ILE A 340 18.49 37.89 -2.74
C ILE A 340 17.83 39.00 -3.58
N PRO A 341 16.64 38.73 -4.17
CA PRO A 341 15.87 39.78 -4.83
C PRO A 341 15.57 40.95 -3.89
N SER A 342 15.82 42.18 -4.33
CA SER A 342 15.71 43.37 -3.48
C SER A 342 14.29 43.65 -2.96
N ASP A 343 13.31 43.04 -3.55
CA ASP A 343 11.89 43.15 -3.19
C ASP A 343 11.38 41.95 -2.35
N ASN A 344 12.22 41.00 -1.94
CA ASN A 344 11.81 39.95 -1.01
C ASN A 344 11.33 40.59 0.34
N PRO A 345 10.34 39.97 1.00
CA PRO A 345 9.69 40.57 2.18
C PRO A 345 10.67 40.88 3.33
N PHE A 346 11.64 40.03 3.54
CA PHE A 346 12.53 40.08 4.71
C PHE A 346 13.96 40.55 4.39
N VAL A 347 14.20 41.11 3.20
CA VAL A 347 15.52 41.65 2.79
C VAL A 347 16.04 42.74 3.75
N SER A 348 15.14 43.45 4.43
CA SER A 348 15.48 44.47 5.41
C SER A 348 15.48 43.98 6.88
N GLY A 349 15.33 42.64 7.10
CA GLY A 349 15.26 42.00 8.41
C GLY A 349 13.82 41.55 8.76
N GLY A 350 13.72 40.89 9.89
CA GLY A 350 12.45 40.30 10.36
C GLY A 350 12.26 38.85 9.96
N GLY A 351 13.22 38.28 9.21
CA GLY A 351 13.20 36.91 8.73
C GLY A 351 14.42 36.60 7.87
N ALA A 352 14.53 35.38 7.38
CA ALA A 352 15.50 34.97 6.39
C ALA A 352 15.18 35.68 5.06
N ALA A 353 16.19 36.21 4.40
CA ALA A 353 16.02 37.06 3.24
C ALA A 353 15.51 36.31 2.00
N GLU A 354 15.71 34.99 1.95
CA GLU A 354 15.23 34.07 0.93
C GLU A 354 13.72 33.85 0.95
N VAL A 355 13.08 33.99 2.14
CA VAL A 355 11.66 33.71 2.34
C VAL A 355 10.79 34.69 1.57
N TYR A 356 9.93 34.13 0.72
CA TYR A 356 8.92 34.88 -0.06
C TYR A 356 7.54 34.84 0.60
N ALA A 357 7.17 33.68 1.16
CA ALA A 357 5.96 33.45 1.94
C ALA A 357 6.23 32.32 2.96
N TYR A 358 5.43 32.23 4.01
CA TYR A 358 5.65 31.28 5.13
C TYR A 358 4.32 30.80 5.71
N GLY A 359 4.39 29.92 6.70
CA GLY A 359 3.20 29.33 7.30
C GLY A 359 2.68 28.15 6.50
N LEU A 360 3.56 27.46 5.78
CA LEU A 360 3.25 26.26 5.00
C LEU A 360 3.65 25.01 5.76
N ARG A 361 2.92 23.91 5.56
CA ARG A 361 3.20 22.61 6.19
C ARG A 361 4.05 21.72 5.29
N ASN A 362 3.55 21.37 4.12
CA ASN A 362 4.22 20.53 3.14
C ASN A 362 3.77 20.89 1.72
N PRO A 363 4.28 22.01 1.16
CA PRO A 363 3.94 22.48 -0.18
C PRO A 363 4.42 21.48 -1.21
N TRP A 364 3.53 20.54 -1.61
CA TRP A 364 3.93 19.38 -2.40
C TRP A 364 4.11 19.74 -3.87
N ARG A 365 3.01 20.17 -4.57
CA ARG A 365 3.10 20.63 -5.96
C ARG A 365 2.44 21.99 -6.11
N TRP A 366 3.06 22.80 -6.96
CA TRP A 366 2.62 24.15 -7.22
C TRP A 366 3.01 24.58 -8.64
N SER A 367 2.34 25.57 -9.17
CA SER A 367 2.59 26.07 -10.52
C SER A 367 2.26 27.55 -10.66
N PHE A 368 2.89 28.20 -11.62
CA PHE A 368 2.48 29.53 -12.06
C PHE A 368 1.43 29.42 -13.16
N ASP A 369 0.31 30.14 -13.00
CA ASP A 369 -0.58 30.37 -14.13
C ASP A 369 0.17 31.13 -15.20
N ARG A 370 0.37 30.49 -16.36
CA ARG A 370 1.16 31.08 -17.47
C ARG A 370 0.56 32.38 -18.04
N GLN A 371 -0.73 32.67 -17.77
CA GLN A 371 -1.42 33.87 -18.24
C GLN A 371 -1.41 35.00 -17.21
N THR A 372 -1.66 34.74 -15.92
CA THR A 372 -1.76 35.75 -14.88
C THR A 372 -0.49 35.95 -14.07
N GLY A 373 0.36 34.91 -14.02
CA GLY A 373 1.54 34.83 -13.15
C GLY A 373 1.24 34.51 -11.70
N ASP A 374 0.00 34.16 -11.36
CA ASP A 374 -0.38 33.77 -9.99
C ASP A 374 0.25 32.41 -9.66
N LEU A 375 0.79 32.30 -8.45
CA LEU A 375 1.40 31.07 -7.93
C LEU A 375 0.36 30.28 -7.14
N TRP A 376 -0.08 29.17 -7.69
CA TRP A 376 -1.03 28.23 -7.09
C TRP A 376 -0.30 27.07 -6.44
N LEU A 377 -0.73 26.63 -5.25
CA LEU A 377 -0.04 25.65 -4.44
C LEU A 377 -1.02 24.74 -3.71
N GLY A 378 -0.72 23.43 -3.68
CA GLY A 378 -1.35 22.47 -2.78
C GLY A 378 -0.47 22.26 -1.56
N ASP A 379 -0.98 22.57 -0.36
CA ASP A 379 -0.30 22.35 0.92
C ASP A 379 -0.93 21.20 1.67
N VAL A 380 -0.16 20.13 1.89
CA VAL A 380 -0.67 18.90 2.52
C VAL A 380 -0.94 19.12 4.01
N GLY A 381 -2.18 18.89 4.40
CA GLY A 381 -2.67 19.07 5.76
C GLY A 381 -2.20 18.03 6.76
N GLN A 382 -2.63 18.15 8.02
CA GLN A 382 -2.14 17.28 9.09
C GLN A 382 -3.01 16.03 9.28
N ASN A 383 -4.27 16.19 9.67
CA ASN A 383 -5.15 15.06 10.00
C ASN A 383 -6.62 15.26 9.60
N ALA A 384 -7.01 16.46 9.20
CA ALA A 384 -8.42 16.78 9.04
C ALA A 384 -8.74 17.47 7.72
N TYR A 385 -7.87 18.35 7.26
CA TYR A 385 -8.13 19.18 6.09
C TYR A 385 -6.91 19.28 5.19
N GLU A 386 -7.14 19.34 3.89
CA GLU A 386 -6.20 19.63 2.81
C GLU A 386 -6.53 20.99 2.23
N GLU A 387 -5.51 21.73 1.70
CA GLU A 387 -5.74 23.10 1.23
C GLU A 387 -5.05 23.43 -0.09
N VAL A 388 -5.67 24.39 -0.80
CA VAL A 388 -5.12 25.01 -2.01
C VAL A 388 -5.00 26.50 -1.78
N ASP A 389 -3.83 27.05 -2.09
CA ASP A 389 -3.48 28.44 -1.86
C ASP A 389 -3.08 29.18 -3.14
N ILE A 390 -3.25 30.50 -3.13
CA ILE A 390 -2.59 31.42 -4.05
C ILE A 390 -1.49 32.17 -3.29
N ILE A 391 -0.24 31.84 -3.57
CA ILE A 391 0.89 32.35 -2.82
C ILE A 391 1.20 33.79 -3.20
N ARG A 392 1.21 34.66 -2.19
CA ARG A 392 1.50 36.10 -2.31
C ARG A 392 2.73 36.48 -1.53
N ARG A 393 3.48 37.44 -2.01
CA ARG A 393 4.71 37.95 -1.34
C ARG A 393 4.39 38.44 0.07
N GLY A 394 5.08 37.87 1.09
CA GLY A 394 4.92 38.22 2.51
C GLY A 394 3.70 37.57 3.16
N GLY A 395 2.98 36.67 2.44
CA GLY A 395 1.81 35.97 2.98
C GLY A 395 2.21 35.00 4.10
N ASN A 396 1.33 34.88 5.11
CA ASN A 396 1.39 33.86 6.17
C ASN A 396 0.15 32.96 6.02
N TYR A 397 0.38 31.66 5.68
CA TYR A 397 -0.65 30.68 5.35
C TYR A 397 -1.17 29.89 6.57
N GLY A 398 -0.67 30.22 7.75
CA GLY A 398 -1.30 29.89 9.04
C GLY A 398 -0.75 28.65 9.73
N TRP A 399 -0.10 27.75 9.06
CA TRP A 399 0.48 26.56 9.71
C TRP A 399 1.58 26.98 10.72
N ASN A 400 1.59 26.53 11.99
CA ASN A 400 0.75 25.51 12.63
C ASN A 400 -0.27 26.11 13.61
N LEU A 401 -0.75 27.32 13.36
CA LEU A 401 -1.88 27.91 14.10
C LEU A 401 -3.21 27.44 13.52
N MET A 402 -3.22 27.17 12.21
CA MET A 402 -4.36 26.72 11.42
C MET A 402 -3.99 25.43 10.67
N GLU A 403 -5.00 24.61 10.40
CA GLU A 403 -5.02 23.55 9.38
C GLU A 403 -6.12 23.93 8.41
N ALA A 404 -5.78 24.38 7.21
CA ALA A 404 -6.65 25.09 6.28
C ALA A 404 -7.33 26.32 6.96
N SER A 405 -8.64 26.46 6.88
CA SER A 405 -9.37 27.55 7.55
C SER A 405 -9.73 27.25 9.02
N HIS A 406 -9.24 26.15 9.59
CA HIS A 406 -9.59 25.63 10.92
C HIS A 406 -8.46 25.81 11.92
N CYS A 407 -8.81 26.06 13.19
CA CYS A 407 -7.79 26.16 14.25
C CYS A 407 -7.06 24.84 14.45
N TYR A 408 -5.72 24.88 14.57
CA TYR A 408 -4.92 23.71 14.91
C TYR A 408 -4.21 23.90 16.28
N PRO A 409 -4.25 22.89 17.16
CA PRO A 409 -5.15 21.74 17.13
C PRO A 409 -6.63 22.17 17.21
N ALA A 410 -7.57 21.34 16.75
CA ALA A 410 -9.00 21.66 16.67
C ALA A 410 -9.64 22.16 17.99
N SER A 411 -9.04 21.83 19.14
CA SER A 411 -9.46 22.30 20.47
C SER A 411 -8.94 23.70 20.82
N ALA A 412 -8.04 24.28 20.01
CA ALA A 412 -7.47 25.59 20.25
C ALA A 412 -8.48 26.71 19.93
N ASN A 413 -8.28 27.88 20.53
CA ASN A 413 -8.93 29.12 20.13
C ASN A 413 -7.85 29.97 19.44
N CYS A 414 -7.81 29.93 18.12
CA CYS A 414 -6.79 30.63 17.34
C CYS A 414 -7.27 32.03 16.89
N ASP A 415 -6.31 32.88 16.59
CA ASP A 415 -6.54 34.20 16.01
C ASP A 415 -6.00 34.19 14.57
N ALA A 416 -6.92 34.21 13.62
CA ALA A 416 -6.60 34.24 12.19
C ALA A 416 -6.23 35.65 11.67
N THR A 417 -6.12 36.64 12.55
CA THR A 417 -5.79 38.00 12.14
C THR A 417 -4.41 38.08 11.48
N GLY A 418 -4.36 38.49 10.23
CA GLY A 418 -3.12 38.62 9.46
C GLY A 418 -2.67 37.32 8.77
N LEU A 419 -3.44 36.26 8.89
CA LEU A 419 -3.25 35.02 8.12
C LEU A 419 -3.95 35.13 6.76
N THR A 420 -3.42 34.45 5.77
CA THR A 420 -4.03 34.24 4.46
C THR A 420 -4.71 32.89 4.47
N LEU A 421 -6.02 32.84 4.36
CA LEU A 421 -6.77 31.59 4.32
C LEU A 421 -6.73 31.00 2.91
N PRO A 422 -6.89 29.67 2.78
CA PRO A 422 -6.87 28.97 1.49
C PRO A 422 -8.02 29.43 0.58
N VAL A 423 -7.84 29.25 -0.73
CA VAL A 423 -8.89 29.51 -1.72
C VAL A 423 -9.82 28.32 -1.91
N ALA A 424 -9.36 27.13 -1.52
CA ALA A 424 -10.16 25.91 -1.43
C ALA A 424 -9.59 24.98 -0.35
N GLU A 425 -10.47 24.20 0.25
CA GLU A 425 -10.12 23.17 1.22
C GLU A 425 -11.08 21.97 1.08
N TYR A 426 -10.65 20.79 1.54
CA TYR A 426 -11.51 19.63 1.69
C TYR A 426 -11.08 18.82 2.91
N ASP A 427 -12.05 18.14 3.53
CA ASP A 427 -11.78 17.27 4.67
C ASP A 427 -11.33 15.84 4.25
N HIS A 428 -10.79 15.09 5.21
CA HIS A 428 -10.25 13.75 4.97
C HIS A 428 -11.31 12.68 4.62
N SER A 429 -12.59 13.02 4.54
CA SER A 429 -13.60 12.14 3.93
C SER A 429 -13.58 12.19 2.39
N GLN A 430 -12.91 13.17 1.81
CA GLN A 430 -12.82 13.35 0.35
C GLN A 430 -11.45 12.97 -0.22
N GLY A 431 -10.40 13.10 0.57
CA GLY A 431 -9.01 12.81 0.22
C GLY A 431 -8.12 13.09 1.41
N ILE A 432 -6.86 12.66 1.38
CA ILE A 432 -5.95 12.69 2.55
C ILE A 432 -4.59 13.33 2.27
N SER A 433 -4.35 13.78 1.04
CA SER A 433 -3.07 14.37 0.66
C SER A 433 -3.21 15.11 -0.67
N VAL A 434 -3.39 16.42 -0.60
CA VAL A 434 -3.50 17.24 -1.80
C VAL A 434 -2.22 17.18 -2.64
N THR A 435 -2.37 16.93 -3.93
CA THR A 435 -1.23 16.93 -4.85
C THR A 435 -0.87 18.34 -5.32
N GLY A 436 -1.86 19.24 -5.46
CA GLY A 436 -1.72 20.49 -6.20
C GLY A 436 -1.99 20.29 -7.69
N GLY A 437 -1.67 21.26 -8.53
CA GLY A 437 -2.02 21.19 -9.95
C GLY A 437 -1.67 22.42 -10.76
N TYR A 438 -2.47 22.70 -11.81
CA TYR A 438 -2.26 23.79 -12.78
C TYR A 438 -3.54 24.50 -13.16
N VAL A 439 -3.44 25.80 -13.46
CA VAL A 439 -4.52 26.50 -14.18
C VAL A 439 -4.51 26.07 -15.63
N TYR A 440 -5.59 25.47 -16.12
CA TYR A 440 -5.67 25.00 -17.49
C TYR A 440 -5.65 26.16 -18.48
N ARG A 441 -4.71 26.13 -19.45
CA ARG A 441 -4.53 27.14 -20.49
C ARG A 441 -4.42 26.53 -21.89
N GLY A 442 -4.65 25.23 -22.04
CA GLY A 442 -4.68 24.52 -23.29
C GLY A 442 -5.90 24.87 -24.16
N SER A 443 -5.95 24.34 -25.36
CA SER A 443 -7.02 24.59 -26.32
C SER A 443 -7.95 23.38 -26.54
N GLU A 444 -7.54 22.19 -26.09
CA GLU A 444 -8.24 20.95 -26.36
C GLU A 444 -9.49 20.77 -25.47
N MET A 445 -9.52 21.46 -24.30
CA MET A 445 -10.68 21.48 -23.39
C MET A 445 -11.14 22.92 -23.11
N PRO A 446 -11.80 23.61 -24.07
CA PRO A 446 -12.18 25.03 -23.92
C PRO A 446 -13.05 25.31 -22.68
N GLN A 447 -13.84 24.31 -22.22
CA GLN A 447 -14.69 24.41 -21.02
C GLN A 447 -13.87 24.46 -19.70
N MET A 448 -12.60 24.08 -19.73
CA MET A 448 -11.68 24.10 -18.59
C MET A 448 -10.83 25.37 -18.53
N GLN A 449 -10.88 26.24 -19.52
CA GLN A 449 -10.08 27.46 -19.59
C GLN A 449 -10.20 28.31 -18.32
N GLY A 450 -9.05 28.59 -17.69
CA GLY A 450 -8.98 29.40 -16.47
C GLY A 450 -9.30 28.67 -15.17
N ARG A 451 -9.68 27.41 -15.21
CA ARG A 451 -9.90 26.60 -14.01
C ARG A 451 -8.57 26.05 -13.50
N TYR A 452 -8.37 26.10 -12.18
CA TYR A 452 -7.27 25.40 -11.54
C TYR A 452 -7.66 23.94 -11.33
N LEU A 453 -6.96 23.02 -12.00
CA LEU A 453 -7.18 21.58 -11.89
C LEU A 453 -6.17 21.00 -10.91
N TYR A 454 -6.63 20.29 -9.87
CA TYR A 454 -5.81 19.70 -8.82
C TYR A 454 -6.33 18.33 -8.39
N SER A 455 -5.55 17.58 -7.63
CA SER A 455 -5.89 16.21 -7.26
C SER A 455 -5.51 15.91 -5.82
N ASP A 456 -6.03 14.78 -5.32
CA ASP A 456 -5.57 14.13 -4.09
C ASP A 456 -4.82 12.85 -4.41
N TYR A 457 -3.70 12.63 -3.74
CA TYR A 457 -2.85 11.45 -3.91
C TYR A 457 -3.52 10.16 -3.44
N GLY A 458 -4.27 10.22 -2.32
CA GLY A 458 -4.90 9.06 -1.71
C GLY A 458 -6.15 8.61 -2.43
N SER A 459 -7.04 9.53 -2.75
CA SER A 459 -8.33 9.22 -3.39
C SER A 459 -8.27 9.15 -4.91
N GLY A 460 -7.26 9.77 -5.55
CA GLY A 460 -7.15 9.86 -7.00
C GLY A 460 -8.16 10.80 -7.66
N ARG A 461 -8.92 11.56 -6.88
CA ARG A 461 -9.89 12.54 -7.38
C ARG A 461 -9.20 13.73 -8.01
N ILE A 462 -9.80 14.27 -9.06
CA ILE A 462 -9.39 15.51 -9.73
C ILE A 462 -10.55 16.50 -9.64
N TRP A 463 -10.26 17.66 -9.09
CA TRP A 463 -11.19 18.76 -8.97
C TRP A 463 -10.78 19.94 -9.85
N GLY A 464 -11.74 20.81 -10.15
CA GLY A 464 -11.53 22.09 -10.77
C GLY A 464 -12.07 23.21 -9.90
N LEU A 465 -11.29 24.28 -9.73
CA LEU A 465 -11.76 25.51 -9.12
C LEU A 465 -12.31 26.44 -10.20
N VAL A 466 -13.52 26.91 -9.98
CA VAL A 466 -14.23 27.85 -10.86
C VAL A 466 -14.43 29.15 -10.11
N ASP A 467 -13.99 30.26 -10.69
CA ASP A 467 -14.23 31.61 -10.15
C ASP A 467 -15.76 31.82 -9.92
N ASP A 468 -16.17 32.18 -8.72
CA ASP A 468 -17.55 32.40 -8.34
C ASP A 468 -18.10 33.77 -8.78
N GLY A 469 -17.24 34.59 -9.40
CA GLY A 469 -17.57 35.95 -9.89
C GLY A 469 -17.65 37.01 -8.80
N VAL A 470 -17.40 36.66 -7.54
CA VAL A 470 -17.41 37.61 -6.40
C VAL A 470 -16.09 37.59 -5.62
N GLY A 471 -15.07 36.89 -6.14
CA GLY A 471 -13.72 36.89 -5.62
C GLY A 471 -13.36 35.64 -4.80
N GLY A 472 -14.18 34.61 -4.87
CA GLY A 472 -13.93 33.27 -4.35
C GLY A 472 -13.94 32.20 -5.45
N TYR A 473 -13.90 30.95 -5.05
CA TYR A 473 -13.92 29.81 -5.97
C TYR A 473 -14.92 28.75 -5.50
N ASN A 474 -15.57 28.09 -6.47
CA ASN A 474 -16.37 26.90 -6.25
C ASN A 474 -15.55 25.67 -6.68
N THR A 475 -15.55 24.65 -5.87
CA THR A 475 -14.93 23.34 -6.18
C THR A 475 -15.93 22.49 -6.96
N GLU A 476 -15.51 21.94 -8.10
CA GLU A 476 -16.26 20.99 -8.90
C GLU A 476 -15.42 19.72 -9.05
N GLU A 477 -15.96 18.56 -8.67
CA GLU A 477 -15.32 17.27 -8.95
C GLU A 477 -15.43 16.97 -10.44
N LEU A 478 -14.30 16.79 -11.10
CA LEU A 478 -14.21 16.60 -12.54
C LEU A 478 -13.99 15.13 -12.92
N LEU A 479 -13.23 14.43 -12.11
CA LEU A 479 -12.86 13.03 -12.39
C LEU A 479 -12.48 12.35 -11.08
N ASP A 480 -12.93 11.12 -10.91
CA ASP A 480 -12.50 10.23 -9.84
C ASP A 480 -11.71 9.09 -10.47
N THR A 481 -10.47 8.85 -10.05
CA THR A 481 -9.56 7.86 -10.65
C THR A 481 -9.06 6.88 -9.59
N ASP A 482 -8.55 5.73 -10.03
CA ASP A 482 -7.86 4.77 -9.16
C ASP A 482 -6.34 5.04 -9.07
N LEU A 483 -5.89 6.20 -9.58
CA LEU A 483 -4.47 6.56 -9.61
C LEU A 483 -4.01 7.19 -8.30
N ASN A 484 -2.82 6.85 -7.85
CA ASN A 484 -2.10 7.67 -6.88
C ASN A 484 -1.45 8.83 -7.64
N VAL A 485 -2.20 9.94 -7.76
CA VAL A 485 -1.76 11.11 -8.52
C VAL A 485 -0.70 11.86 -7.73
N VAL A 486 0.55 11.76 -8.14
CA VAL A 486 1.70 12.34 -7.42
C VAL A 486 2.07 13.72 -7.93
N SER A 487 1.73 14.04 -9.18
CA SER A 487 2.07 15.31 -9.82
C SER A 487 1.21 15.55 -11.06
N PHE A 488 1.24 16.77 -11.53
CA PHE A 488 0.78 17.15 -12.86
C PHE A 488 1.96 17.65 -13.69
N ALA A 489 1.75 17.73 -15.00
CA ALA A 489 2.66 18.44 -15.92
C ALA A 489 1.84 19.22 -16.94
N GLU A 490 2.44 20.28 -17.47
CA GLU A 490 1.86 21.10 -18.51
C GLU A 490 2.81 21.13 -19.71
N ASP A 491 2.30 20.87 -20.92
CA ASP A 491 3.09 20.98 -22.14
C ASP A 491 3.18 22.42 -22.65
N GLN A 492 3.97 22.63 -23.70
CA GLN A 492 4.15 23.97 -24.28
C GLN A 492 2.85 24.54 -24.87
N ARG A 493 1.85 23.70 -25.17
CA ARG A 493 0.52 24.10 -25.65
C ARG A 493 -0.45 24.46 -24.52
N GLY A 494 -0.10 24.11 -23.25
CA GLY A 494 -0.95 24.32 -22.08
C GLY A 494 -1.87 23.12 -21.78
N GLU A 495 -1.64 21.98 -22.46
CA GLU A 495 -2.38 20.75 -22.18
C GLU A 495 -1.80 20.07 -20.94
N LEU A 496 -2.66 19.43 -20.14
CA LEU A 496 -2.29 18.90 -18.85
C LEU A 496 -2.18 17.37 -18.84
N TYR A 497 -1.17 16.91 -18.13
CA TYR A 497 -0.85 15.50 -17.92
C TYR A 497 -0.92 15.18 -16.42
N VAL A 498 -1.45 14.01 -16.08
CA VAL A 498 -1.54 13.44 -14.74
C VAL A 498 -0.47 12.39 -14.60
N LEU A 499 0.33 12.49 -13.53
CA LEU A 499 1.43 11.57 -13.27
C LEU A 499 1.07 10.64 -12.10
N HIS A 500 1.13 9.36 -12.37
CA HIS A 500 0.94 8.33 -11.36
C HIS A 500 2.29 7.90 -10.79
N LEU A 501 2.41 7.80 -9.45
CA LEU A 501 3.67 7.39 -8.79
C LEU A 501 4.17 6.02 -9.27
N GLY A 502 3.26 5.12 -9.66
CA GLY A 502 3.58 3.83 -10.28
C GLY A 502 4.26 3.92 -11.64
N GLY A 503 4.36 5.11 -12.25
CA GLY A 503 5.16 5.39 -13.45
C GLY A 503 4.38 5.56 -14.74
N SER A 504 3.05 5.55 -14.72
CA SER A 504 2.24 5.87 -15.91
C SER A 504 1.99 7.37 -16.06
N ILE A 505 1.86 7.81 -17.30
CA ILE A 505 1.55 9.18 -17.69
C ILE A 505 0.19 9.15 -18.39
N HIS A 506 -0.71 10.04 -17.97
CA HIS A 506 -2.05 10.18 -18.54
C HIS A 506 -2.25 11.62 -19.00
N GLU A 507 -2.93 11.82 -20.11
CA GLU A 507 -3.31 13.15 -20.61
C GLU A 507 -4.77 13.42 -20.27
N LEU A 508 -5.05 14.61 -19.75
CA LEU A 508 -6.42 15.09 -19.58
C LEU A 508 -6.99 15.51 -20.94
N THR A 509 -8.10 14.91 -21.33
CA THR A 509 -8.77 15.18 -22.62
C THR A 509 -10.25 15.42 -22.41
N ALA A 510 -10.93 16.07 -23.38
CA ALA A 510 -12.38 16.19 -23.36
C ALA A 510 -13.06 14.82 -23.49
N GLU A 511 -14.13 14.60 -22.71
CA GLU A 511 -14.91 13.35 -22.78
C GLU A 511 -15.57 13.17 -24.15
N THR A 512 -15.43 11.98 -24.74
CA THR A 512 -16.21 11.58 -25.92
C THR A 512 -17.44 10.76 -25.47
N SER A 513 -18.62 11.36 -25.51
CA SER A 513 -19.88 10.85 -24.96
C SER A 513 -20.22 9.39 -25.28
N GLY A 514 -20.53 8.58 -24.26
CA GLY A 514 -21.06 7.22 -24.42
C GLY A 514 -21.05 6.38 -23.14
N GLY A 515 -21.64 6.83 -22.04
CA GLY A 515 -21.60 6.14 -20.74
C GLY A 515 -22.86 5.36 -20.38
N GLY A 516 -22.70 4.18 -19.74
CA GLY A 516 -23.76 3.45 -19.04
C GLY A 516 -23.99 4.01 -17.63
N VAL A 517 -25.22 4.00 -17.14
CA VAL A 517 -25.58 4.51 -15.79
C VAL A 517 -25.47 3.37 -14.78
N VAL A 518 -24.81 3.62 -13.64
CA VAL A 518 -24.82 2.72 -12.48
C VAL A 518 -26.24 2.70 -11.87
N PRO A 519 -26.93 1.53 -11.80
CA PRO A 519 -28.27 1.45 -11.26
C PRO A 519 -28.37 1.91 -9.80
N THR A 520 -29.40 2.70 -9.49
CA THR A 520 -29.69 3.16 -8.13
C THR A 520 -30.24 2.06 -7.22
N MET A 521 -30.80 1.00 -7.80
CA MET A 521 -31.34 -0.15 -7.05
C MET A 521 -30.46 -1.38 -7.28
N LEU A 522 -30.13 -2.09 -6.21
CA LEU A 522 -29.27 -3.28 -6.26
C LEU A 522 -29.89 -4.41 -7.11
N SER A 523 -31.20 -4.58 -7.03
CA SER A 523 -31.98 -5.56 -7.81
C SER A 523 -31.85 -5.37 -9.34
N SER A 524 -31.43 -4.20 -9.79
CA SER A 524 -31.22 -3.92 -11.22
C SER A 524 -29.92 -4.51 -11.76
N TRP A 525 -29.02 -5.01 -10.88
CA TRP A 525 -27.80 -5.70 -11.25
C TRP A 525 -28.04 -7.19 -11.45
N GLY A 526 -27.58 -7.75 -12.54
CA GLY A 526 -27.63 -9.19 -12.77
C GLY A 526 -26.69 -10.04 -11.90
N CYS A 527 -26.01 -9.41 -10.91
CA CYS A 527 -25.19 -10.07 -9.92
C CYS A 527 -26.00 -10.78 -8.84
N PHE A 528 -27.31 -10.47 -8.72
CA PHE A 528 -28.20 -10.95 -7.67
C PHE A 528 -29.39 -11.67 -8.31
N ARG A 529 -30.00 -12.57 -7.57
CA ARG A 529 -31.17 -13.30 -8.05
C ARG A 529 -32.38 -12.36 -8.10
N SER A 530 -33.13 -12.42 -9.20
CA SER A 530 -34.30 -11.55 -9.38
C SER A 530 -35.50 -11.90 -8.46
N ASP A 531 -35.53 -13.14 -7.95
CA ASP A 531 -36.55 -13.64 -7.01
C ASP A 531 -36.11 -13.52 -5.54
N ASP A 532 -34.83 -13.26 -5.29
CA ASP A 532 -34.22 -13.14 -3.96
C ASP A 532 -32.94 -12.31 -4.05
N VAL A 533 -33.06 -10.99 -3.92
CA VAL A 533 -31.92 -10.03 -4.06
C VAL A 533 -30.86 -10.21 -2.97
N GLU A 534 -31.17 -10.87 -1.85
CA GLU A 534 -30.19 -11.23 -0.84
C GLU A 534 -29.21 -12.33 -1.31
N SER A 535 -29.60 -13.10 -2.32
CA SER A 535 -28.78 -14.20 -2.85
C SER A 535 -28.03 -13.80 -4.10
N PHE A 536 -26.78 -14.22 -4.17
CA PHE A 536 -25.99 -14.05 -5.39
C PHE A 536 -26.57 -14.88 -6.53
N SER A 537 -26.48 -14.35 -7.73
CA SER A 537 -26.89 -15.04 -8.94
C SER A 537 -25.92 -16.20 -9.27
N ASP A 538 -26.40 -17.19 -10.02
CA ASP A 538 -25.58 -18.34 -10.43
C ASP A 538 -24.48 -17.98 -11.44
N ASN A 539 -24.46 -16.74 -11.94
CA ASN A 539 -23.47 -16.22 -12.89
C ASN A 539 -22.24 -15.56 -12.24
N VAL A 540 -22.08 -15.66 -10.95
CA VAL A 540 -20.94 -15.14 -10.22
C VAL A 540 -20.14 -16.25 -9.53
N VAL A 541 -18.88 -16.01 -9.22
CA VAL A 541 -18.00 -16.94 -8.50
C VAL A 541 -17.93 -16.51 -7.04
N PRO A 542 -18.55 -17.25 -6.11
CA PRO A 542 -18.43 -16.94 -4.69
C PRO A 542 -17.05 -17.30 -4.17
N TYR A 543 -16.54 -16.53 -3.19
CA TYR A 543 -15.24 -16.79 -2.57
C TYR A 543 -15.16 -16.34 -1.10
N ASN A 544 -14.15 -16.84 -0.40
CA ASN A 544 -13.82 -16.40 0.95
C ASN A 544 -12.29 -16.26 1.09
N MET A 545 -11.84 -15.69 2.20
CA MET A 545 -10.44 -15.34 2.44
C MET A 545 -9.94 -15.95 3.74
N ASN A 546 -8.62 -16.17 3.85
CA ASN A 546 -7.96 -16.71 5.05
C ASN A 546 -7.89 -15.65 6.15
N ALA A 547 -7.25 -14.51 5.89
CA ALA A 547 -7.14 -13.41 6.85
C ALA A 547 -8.14 -12.31 6.46
N LEU A 548 -9.10 -12.05 7.34
CA LEU A 548 -10.20 -11.14 7.05
C LEU A 548 -9.84 -9.68 7.35
N LEU A 549 -10.34 -8.76 6.52
CA LEU A 549 -10.40 -7.34 6.88
C LEU A 549 -11.42 -7.19 8.02
N TRP A 550 -11.01 -6.55 9.11
CA TRP A 550 -11.90 -6.18 10.19
C TRP A 550 -12.92 -5.12 9.71
N THR A 551 -14.16 -5.25 10.12
CA THR A 551 -15.23 -4.28 9.86
C THR A 551 -16.32 -4.47 10.93
N ASP A 552 -16.07 -3.97 12.12
CA ASP A 552 -17.04 -3.78 13.21
C ASP A 552 -17.97 -4.98 13.47
N PHE A 553 -17.40 -6.18 13.57
CA PHE A 553 -18.09 -7.47 13.77
C PHE A 553 -18.98 -7.93 12.61
N ALA A 554 -19.00 -7.26 11.46
CA ALA A 554 -19.82 -7.69 10.34
C ALA A 554 -19.25 -8.94 9.65
N ASP A 555 -20.09 -9.95 9.47
CA ASP A 555 -19.82 -11.08 8.59
C ASP A 555 -19.87 -10.64 7.12
N LYS A 556 -19.06 -11.29 6.29
CA LYS A 556 -18.97 -10.91 4.87
C LYS A 556 -19.11 -12.12 3.96
N GLU A 557 -20.07 -12.06 3.06
CA GLU A 557 -20.21 -12.94 1.90
C GLU A 557 -19.67 -12.23 0.66
N ARG A 558 -18.95 -12.94 -0.22
CA ARG A 558 -18.23 -12.31 -1.33
C ARG A 558 -18.42 -13.07 -2.62
N PHE A 559 -18.41 -12.32 -3.72
CA PHE A 559 -18.35 -12.87 -5.06
C PHE A 559 -17.44 -12.06 -5.98
N MET A 560 -17.02 -12.70 -7.07
CA MET A 560 -16.42 -12.05 -8.22
C MET A 560 -17.16 -12.43 -9.50
N ALA A 561 -17.26 -11.49 -10.43
CA ALA A 561 -17.79 -11.69 -11.76
C ALA A 561 -16.85 -11.05 -12.78
N ILE A 562 -16.56 -11.76 -13.85
CA ILE A 562 -15.76 -11.24 -14.97
C ILE A 562 -16.55 -11.38 -16.27
N PRO A 563 -16.30 -10.54 -17.29
CA PRO A 563 -16.94 -10.70 -18.59
C PRO A 563 -16.63 -12.05 -19.25
N ASP A 564 -17.60 -12.60 -19.99
CA ASP A 564 -17.43 -13.87 -20.70
C ASP A 564 -16.19 -13.85 -21.62
N GLY A 565 -15.43 -14.93 -21.58
CA GLY A 565 -14.20 -15.08 -22.37
C GLY A 565 -12.98 -14.32 -21.84
N SER A 566 -13.11 -13.64 -20.71
CA SER A 566 -11.99 -13.00 -20.00
C SER A 566 -11.36 -13.95 -18.97
N THR A 567 -10.13 -13.64 -18.57
CA THR A 567 -9.40 -14.35 -17.52
C THR A 567 -8.78 -13.35 -16.53
N ILE A 568 -8.42 -13.83 -15.36
CA ILE A 568 -7.74 -13.07 -14.30
C ILE A 568 -6.25 -13.38 -14.37
N SER A 569 -5.39 -12.38 -14.50
CA SER A 569 -3.94 -12.54 -14.35
C SER A 569 -3.51 -12.36 -12.91
N ILE A 570 -2.31 -12.87 -12.58
CA ILE A 570 -1.71 -12.73 -11.25
C ILE A 570 -0.43 -11.94 -11.41
N ASP A 571 -0.29 -10.86 -10.63
CA ASP A 571 0.90 -10.03 -10.65
C ASP A 571 2.09 -10.68 -9.92
N THR A 572 3.23 -10.01 -9.93
CA THR A 572 4.47 -10.50 -9.27
C THR A 572 4.37 -10.59 -7.75
N GLU A 573 3.39 -9.93 -7.15
CA GLU A 573 3.14 -9.96 -5.70
C GLU A 573 2.06 -10.98 -5.32
N GLY A 574 1.47 -11.67 -6.30
CA GLY A 574 0.44 -12.68 -6.09
C GLY A 574 -0.98 -12.14 -6.04
N ARG A 575 -1.20 -10.87 -6.38
CA ARG A 575 -2.52 -10.23 -6.40
C ARG A 575 -3.23 -10.52 -7.72
N PHE A 576 -4.55 -10.59 -7.67
CA PHE A 576 -5.38 -10.85 -8.84
C PHE A 576 -5.67 -9.56 -9.61
N ALA A 577 -5.28 -9.52 -10.87
CA ALA A 577 -5.56 -8.42 -11.79
C ALA A 577 -6.76 -8.77 -12.68
N PHE A 578 -7.88 -8.16 -12.38
CA PHE A 578 -9.16 -8.40 -13.04
C PHE A 578 -9.28 -7.65 -14.37
N PRO A 579 -9.92 -8.20 -15.40
CA PRO A 579 -10.14 -7.52 -16.66
C PRO A 579 -11.18 -6.38 -16.53
N PRO A 580 -11.17 -5.36 -17.45
CA PRO A 580 -12.26 -4.38 -17.53
C PRO A 580 -13.62 -5.03 -17.65
N GLY A 581 -14.63 -4.47 -16.98
CA GLY A 581 -15.97 -5.05 -16.88
C GLY A 581 -16.17 -5.94 -15.65
N SER A 582 -15.13 -6.22 -14.86
CA SER A 582 -15.23 -7.04 -13.64
C SER A 582 -16.00 -6.34 -12.53
N VAL A 583 -16.70 -7.15 -11.73
CA VAL A 583 -17.45 -6.72 -10.52
C VAL A 583 -17.04 -7.61 -9.35
N LEU A 584 -16.61 -7.00 -8.26
CA LEU A 584 -16.38 -7.66 -6.97
C LEU A 584 -17.46 -7.19 -5.99
N GLY A 585 -18.16 -8.12 -5.36
CA GLY A 585 -19.25 -7.80 -4.44
C GLY A 585 -19.03 -8.34 -3.05
N LYS A 586 -19.49 -7.58 -2.05
CA LYS A 586 -19.46 -7.95 -0.63
C LYS A 586 -20.81 -7.62 0.02
N HIS A 587 -21.47 -8.60 0.60
CA HIS A 587 -22.55 -8.39 1.56
C HIS A 587 -21.97 -8.26 2.97
N PHE A 588 -22.49 -7.32 3.74
CA PHE A 588 -22.16 -7.13 5.15
C PHE A 588 -23.39 -7.48 6.01
N ARG A 589 -23.23 -8.48 6.89
CA ARG A 589 -24.25 -8.88 7.85
C ARG A 589 -23.79 -8.53 9.25
N LEU A 590 -24.59 -7.74 9.96
CA LEU A 590 -24.34 -7.41 11.36
C LEU A 590 -25.39 -8.12 12.23
N ASN A 591 -24.92 -8.96 13.16
CA ASN A 591 -25.79 -9.83 13.98
C ASN A 591 -26.74 -10.72 13.13
N GLY A 592 -26.31 -11.12 11.93
CA GLY A 592 -27.05 -11.92 10.98
C GLY A 592 -28.00 -11.14 10.05
N GLU A 593 -28.21 -9.85 10.28
CA GLU A 593 -29.01 -8.97 9.43
C GLU A 593 -28.16 -8.36 8.33
N LEU A 594 -28.61 -8.40 7.10
CA LEU A 594 -27.94 -7.78 5.94
C LEU A 594 -28.18 -6.26 5.98
N ILE A 595 -27.08 -5.52 6.05
CA ILE A 595 -27.14 -4.05 6.25
C ILE A 595 -26.62 -3.29 5.05
N GLU A 596 -25.58 -3.81 4.37
CA GLU A 596 -24.90 -3.13 3.28
C GLU A 596 -24.44 -4.13 2.22
N THR A 597 -24.42 -3.69 0.97
CA THR A 597 -23.72 -4.34 -0.13
C THR A 597 -22.77 -3.37 -0.78
N ARG A 598 -21.48 -3.70 -0.84
CA ARG A 598 -20.48 -2.94 -1.59
C ARG A 598 -20.14 -3.65 -2.89
N LEU A 599 -20.10 -2.87 -3.98
CA LEU A 599 -19.63 -3.33 -5.27
C LEU A 599 -18.37 -2.54 -5.63
N LEU A 600 -17.29 -3.23 -5.98
CA LEU A 600 -16.10 -2.66 -6.58
C LEU A 600 -16.08 -3.05 -8.06
N MET A 601 -16.16 -2.08 -8.95
CA MET A 601 -16.35 -2.29 -10.37
C MET A 601 -15.17 -1.76 -11.17
N ARG A 602 -14.69 -2.54 -12.14
CA ARG A 602 -13.66 -2.11 -13.09
C ARG A 602 -14.28 -1.63 -14.39
N HIS A 603 -14.52 -0.35 -14.49
CA HIS A 603 -15.00 0.30 -15.71
C HIS A 603 -13.92 0.32 -16.80
N ALA A 604 -14.31 0.21 -18.09
CA ALA A 604 -13.34 0.18 -19.18
C ALA A 604 -12.64 1.53 -19.40
N ASN A 605 -13.39 2.62 -19.22
CA ASN A 605 -12.91 3.98 -19.52
C ASN A 605 -12.49 4.77 -18.26
N SER A 606 -13.12 4.49 -17.11
CA SER A 606 -12.92 5.27 -15.89
C SER A 606 -12.25 4.51 -14.73
N GLY A 607 -11.73 3.28 -15.01
CA GLY A 607 -11.00 2.50 -14.02
C GLY A 607 -11.88 1.89 -12.94
N TRP A 608 -11.32 1.69 -11.75
CA TRP A 608 -12.04 1.10 -10.62
C TRP A 608 -12.85 2.12 -9.84
N ARG A 609 -14.04 1.69 -9.36
CA ARG A 609 -14.94 2.50 -8.52
C ARG A 609 -15.60 1.64 -7.47
N GLY A 610 -15.76 2.21 -6.26
CA GLY A 610 -16.53 1.63 -5.16
C GLY A 610 -17.94 2.18 -5.10
N TYR A 611 -18.91 1.32 -4.82
CA TYR A 611 -20.33 1.65 -4.68
C TYR A 611 -20.90 1.02 -3.44
N SER A 612 -21.55 1.80 -2.58
CA SER A 612 -22.20 1.35 -1.36
C SER A 612 -23.71 1.39 -1.52
N TYR A 613 -24.40 0.28 -1.21
CA TYR A 613 -25.85 0.13 -1.26
C TYR A 613 -26.38 -0.16 0.15
N GLU A 614 -27.27 0.70 0.64
CA GLU A 614 -27.97 0.51 1.92
C GLU A 614 -29.21 -0.33 1.74
N TRP A 615 -29.37 -1.41 2.53
CA TRP A 615 -30.55 -2.25 2.52
C TRP A 615 -31.72 -1.58 3.22
N ASN A 616 -32.92 -1.76 2.65
CA ASN A 616 -34.17 -1.33 3.27
C ASN A 616 -34.54 -2.27 4.42
N GLU A 617 -35.38 -1.82 5.34
CA GLU A 617 -35.79 -2.59 6.53
C GLU A 617 -36.51 -3.91 6.21
N SER A 618 -37.11 -4.03 5.03
CA SER A 618 -37.81 -5.25 4.59
C SER A 618 -36.90 -6.23 3.86
N LEU A 619 -35.63 -5.92 3.67
CA LEU A 619 -34.61 -6.70 2.94
C LEU A 619 -35.06 -7.09 1.51
N THR A 620 -35.90 -6.27 0.88
CA THR A 620 -36.39 -6.53 -0.48
C THR A 620 -35.51 -5.92 -1.55
N ASP A 621 -34.74 -4.88 -1.21
CA ASP A 621 -33.78 -4.24 -2.11
C ASP A 621 -32.85 -3.31 -1.35
N ALA A 622 -31.78 -2.85 -2.02
CA ALA A 622 -30.85 -1.87 -1.48
C ALA A 622 -30.66 -0.68 -2.44
N VAL A 623 -30.45 0.50 -1.89
CA VAL A 623 -30.35 1.77 -2.62
C VAL A 623 -28.92 2.27 -2.62
N LEU A 624 -28.42 2.68 -3.78
CA LEU A 624 -27.11 3.31 -3.95
C LEU A 624 -27.01 4.59 -3.12
N LEU A 625 -25.91 4.75 -2.41
CA LEU A 625 -25.56 5.96 -1.66
C LEU A 625 -24.58 6.81 -2.48
N ASP A 626 -24.91 8.07 -2.65
CA ASP A 626 -24.06 9.05 -3.37
C ASP A 626 -23.00 9.69 -2.45
N ALA A 627 -23.18 9.59 -1.13
CA ALA A 627 -22.29 10.16 -0.12
C ALA A 627 -22.17 9.23 1.09
N ALA A 628 -21.15 9.45 1.89
CA ALA A 628 -20.96 8.76 3.16
C ALA A 628 -22.15 8.98 4.11
N LYS A 629 -22.45 7.96 4.90
CA LYS A 629 -23.59 8.00 5.82
C LYS A 629 -23.31 7.18 7.08
N ASP A 630 -23.55 7.79 8.24
CA ASP A 630 -23.57 7.09 9.52
C ASP A 630 -24.99 6.69 9.91
N LYS A 631 -25.15 5.46 10.38
CA LYS A 631 -26.43 4.93 10.86
C LYS A 631 -26.24 4.12 12.15
N ALA A 632 -27.02 4.46 13.18
CA ALA A 632 -27.06 3.67 14.38
C ALA A 632 -27.74 2.31 14.13
N ILE A 633 -27.04 1.20 14.36
CA ILE A 633 -27.53 -0.17 14.24
C ILE A 633 -27.26 -0.90 15.56
N GLY A 634 -28.31 -1.17 16.31
CA GLY A 634 -28.18 -1.71 17.67
C GLY A 634 -27.45 -0.73 18.59
N ASN A 635 -26.29 -1.13 19.11
CA ASN A 635 -25.48 -0.34 20.05
C ASN A 635 -24.25 0.31 19.41
N GLN A 636 -24.07 0.18 18.10
CA GLN A 636 -22.93 0.74 17.37
C GLN A 636 -23.38 1.65 16.23
N THR A 637 -22.47 2.48 15.76
CA THR A 637 -22.64 3.29 14.56
C THR A 637 -21.99 2.57 13.39
N TRP A 638 -22.78 2.29 12.35
CA TRP A 638 -22.28 1.74 11.10
C TRP A 638 -22.02 2.86 10.12
N HIS A 639 -20.82 2.87 9.55
CA HIS A 639 -20.40 3.82 8.54
C HIS A 639 -20.54 3.21 7.14
N TYR A 640 -21.40 3.80 6.31
CA TYR A 640 -21.49 3.51 4.87
C TYR A 640 -20.52 4.44 4.16
N PRO A 641 -19.47 3.93 3.51
CA PRO A 641 -18.48 4.78 2.86
C PRO A 641 -19.03 5.42 1.58
N SER A 642 -18.60 6.64 1.31
CA SER A 642 -18.73 7.27 0.00
C SER A 642 -17.89 6.55 -1.07
N PRO A 643 -18.15 6.75 -2.37
CA PRO A 643 -17.28 6.25 -3.43
C PRO A 643 -15.81 6.63 -3.24
N ALA A 644 -15.54 7.85 -2.76
CA ALA A 644 -14.18 8.34 -2.49
C ALA A 644 -13.48 7.62 -1.34
N GLU A 645 -14.19 7.42 -0.23
CA GLU A 645 -13.63 6.71 0.91
C GLU A 645 -13.29 5.24 0.57
N CYS A 646 -14.00 4.62 -0.36
CA CYS A 646 -13.62 3.32 -0.89
C CYS A 646 -12.20 3.37 -1.51
N MET A 647 -11.92 4.41 -2.29
CA MET A 647 -10.66 4.54 -3.02
C MET A 647 -9.49 4.96 -2.14
N LEU A 648 -9.68 5.43 -0.90
CA LEU A 648 -8.59 5.66 0.06
C LEU A 648 -7.83 4.38 0.43
N CYS A 649 -8.53 3.23 0.43
CA CYS A 649 -7.92 1.91 0.65
C CYS A 649 -7.66 1.17 -0.66
N HIS A 650 -8.58 1.29 -1.65
CA HIS A 650 -8.53 0.60 -2.95
C HIS A 650 -7.68 1.38 -3.97
N THR A 651 -6.43 1.69 -3.59
CA THR A 651 -5.49 2.43 -4.44
C THR A 651 -4.79 1.51 -5.45
N SER A 652 -4.26 2.07 -6.53
CA SER A 652 -3.49 1.33 -7.53
C SER A 652 -2.22 0.70 -6.94
N ILE A 653 -1.55 1.36 -5.99
CA ILE A 653 -0.39 0.82 -5.26
C ILE A 653 -0.78 -0.41 -4.43
N ALA A 654 -1.95 -0.39 -3.81
CA ALA A 654 -2.49 -1.52 -3.07
C ALA A 654 -3.02 -2.67 -3.96
N GLY A 655 -3.06 -2.48 -5.30
CA GLY A 655 -3.58 -3.45 -6.26
C GLY A 655 -5.09 -3.36 -6.47
N VAL A 656 -5.73 -2.29 -6.01
CA VAL A 656 -7.16 -1.94 -6.10
C VAL A 656 -8.12 -3.03 -5.60
N ALA A 657 -8.11 -4.22 -6.20
CA ALA A 657 -8.96 -5.35 -5.83
C ALA A 657 -8.47 -6.04 -4.55
N LEU A 658 -8.59 -5.35 -3.40
CA LEU A 658 -8.10 -5.82 -2.12
C LEU A 658 -8.77 -7.15 -1.70
N GLY A 659 -7.91 -8.09 -1.31
CA GLY A 659 -8.31 -9.41 -0.79
C GLY A 659 -8.14 -10.56 -1.79
N PRO A 660 -8.57 -10.51 -3.06
CA PRO A 660 -8.27 -11.57 -4.02
C PRO A 660 -6.78 -11.63 -4.38
N GLU A 661 -6.07 -12.52 -3.69
CA GLU A 661 -4.65 -12.82 -3.89
C GLU A 661 -4.35 -14.26 -3.49
N LEU A 662 -3.22 -14.79 -3.90
CA LEU A 662 -2.85 -16.20 -3.71
C LEU A 662 -2.98 -16.65 -2.25
N GLY A 663 -2.36 -15.93 -1.31
CA GLY A 663 -2.36 -16.31 0.10
C GLY A 663 -3.75 -16.30 0.75
N GLN A 664 -4.61 -15.41 0.33
CA GLN A 664 -5.99 -15.29 0.82
C GLN A 664 -6.93 -16.37 0.27
N LEU A 665 -6.77 -16.69 -1.02
CA LEU A 665 -7.68 -17.58 -1.74
C LEU A 665 -7.24 -19.05 -1.68
N ASN A 666 -6.07 -19.33 -1.14
CA ASN A 666 -5.57 -20.69 -0.94
C ASN A 666 -6.27 -21.33 0.25
N ARG A 667 -7.55 -21.68 0.08
CA ARG A 667 -8.40 -22.30 1.08
C ARG A 667 -9.54 -23.08 0.45
N ASP A 668 -10.12 -24.01 1.21
CA ASP A 668 -11.34 -24.69 0.81
C ASP A 668 -12.56 -23.78 0.92
N PHE A 669 -13.45 -23.91 -0.05
CA PHE A 669 -14.75 -23.24 -0.11
C PHE A 669 -15.87 -24.28 -0.30
N PRO A 670 -17.00 -24.14 0.42
CA PRO A 670 -18.14 -25.05 0.29
C PRO A 670 -18.99 -24.73 -0.94
N TYR A 671 -18.48 -25.09 -2.13
CA TYR A 671 -19.27 -24.99 -3.35
C TYR A 671 -20.48 -25.91 -3.30
N SER A 672 -21.52 -25.61 -4.09
CA SER A 672 -22.76 -26.39 -4.12
C SER A 672 -22.56 -27.88 -4.42
N ALA A 673 -21.53 -28.21 -5.21
CA ALA A 673 -21.20 -29.59 -5.57
C ALA A 673 -20.35 -30.31 -4.52
N GLN A 674 -19.38 -29.62 -3.94
CA GLN A 674 -18.43 -30.17 -2.96
C GLN A 674 -17.56 -29.09 -2.32
N ASN A 675 -16.92 -29.39 -1.21
CA ASN A 675 -15.81 -28.56 -0.71
C ASN A 675 -14.61 -28.75 -1.63
N ALA A 676 -14.02 -27.64 -2.08
CA ALA A 676 -12.83 -27.66 -2.93
C ALA A 676 -11.97 -26.42 -2.69
N ASN A 677 -10.67 -26.54 -2.89
CA ASN A 677 -9.78 -25.40 -2.82
C ASN A 677 -10.08 -24.41 -3.93
N GLN A 678 -10.16 -23.12 -3.58
CA GLN A 678 -10.52 -22.05 -4.51
C GLN A 678 -9.52 -21.91 -5.64
N LEU A 679 -8.19 -21.84 -5.35
CA LEU A 679 -7.16 -21.68 -6.39
C LEU A 679 -7.13 -22.86 -7.36
N ILE A 680 -7.27 -24.10 -6.87
CA ILE A 680 -7.34 -25.31 -7.69
C ILE A 680 -8.61 -25.29 -8.56
N THR A 681 -9.73 -24.82 -8.01
CA THR A 681 -10.97 -24.66 -8.75
C THR A 681 -10.82 -23.64 -9.87
N TYR A 682 -10.22 -22.46 -9.58
CA TYR A 682 -10.03 -21.39 -10.55
C TYR A 682 -9.09 -21.80 -11.70
N GLU A 683 -8.00 -22.51 -11.38
CA GLU A 683 -7.12 -23.10 -12.40
C GLU A 683 -7.87 -24.13 -13.27
N ALA A 684 -8.63 -25.02 -12.65
CA ALA A 684 -9.32 -26.11 -13.35
C ALA A 684 -10.47 -25.66 -14.27
N ILE A 685 -11.06 -24.50 -14.01
CA ILE A 685 -12.13 -23.92 -14.84
C ILE A 685 -11.60 -22.85 -15.82
N ASP A 686 -10.28 -22.71 -15.98
CA ASP A 686 -9.62 -21.72 -16.82
C ASP A 686 -10.00 -20.25 -16.48
N LEU A 687 -10.29 -19.96 -15.19
CA LEU A 687 -10.54 -18.59 -14.71
C LEU A 687 -9.24 -17.77 -14.64
N LEU A 688 -8.11 -18.43 -14.40
CA LEU A 688 -6.79 -17.83 -14.37
C LEU A 688 -6.16 -17.82 -15.77
N ALA A 689 -5.47 -16.73 -16.11
CA ALA A 689 -4.79 -16.59 -17.40
C ALA A 689 -3.64 -17.60 -17.58
N ASP A 690 -2.95 -17.94 -16.49
CA ASP A 690 -1.82 -18.86 -16.47
C ASP A 690 -2.02 -19.94 -15.40
N SER A 691 -1.41 -21.11 -15.61
CA SER A 691 -1.38 -22.17 -14.61
C SER A 691 -0.47 -21.80 -13.44
N LEU A 692 -0.90 -22.14 -12.22
CA LEU A 692 -0.16 -21.88 -11.00
C LEU A 692 1.06 -22.82 -10.87
N ASN A 693 2.21 -22.24 -10.51
CA ASN A 693 3.38 -23.02 -10.13
C ASN A 693 3.30 -23.49 -8.67
N ASP A 694 4.24 -24.36 -8.24
CA ASP A 694 4.23 -24.94 -6.90
C ASP A 694 4.37 -23.90 -5.78
N LEU A 695 5.16 -22.84 -6.00
CA LEU A 695 5.32 -21.75 -5.03
C LEU A 695 4.00 -20.98 -4.86
N GLN A 696 3.31 -20.66 -5.95
CA GLN A 696 2.01 -20.00 -5.92
C GLN A 696 0.95 -20.88 -5.21
N LYS A 697 0.96 -22.20 -5.46
CA LYS A 697 0.08 -23.17 -4.78
C LYS A 697 0.41 -23.37 -3.30
N SER A 698 1.61 -22.98 -2.85
CA SER A 698 2.02 -23.05 -1.45
C SER A 698 1.89 -21.74 -0.68
N THR A 699 1.62 -20.62 -1.34
CA THR A 699 1.39 -19.33 -0.68
C THR A 699 0.10 -19.37 0.13
N PHE A 700 0.18 -19.02 1.43
CA PHE A 700 -0.93 -19.15 2.35
C PHE A 700 -0.90 -18.05 3.41
N PHE A 701 -2.07 -17.48 3.75
CA PHE A 701 -2.25 -16.55 4.86
C PHE A 701 -3.02 -17.24 5.98
N TYR A 702 -2.81 -16.78 7.21
CA TYR A 702 -3.23 -17.45 8.42
C TYR A 702 -4.39 -16.71 9.07
N ALA A 703 -5.49 -17.42 9.33
CA ALA A 703 -6.63 -16.86 10.04
C ALA A 703 -6.23 -16.45 11.47
N ILE A 704 -6.77 -15.33 11.94
CA ILE A 704 -6.41 -14.76 13.26
C ILE A 704 -6.76 -15.72 14.41
N ASP A 705 -7.78 -16.56 14.23
CA ASP A 705 -8.28 -17.54 15.18
C ASP A 705 -7.68 -18.96 15.02
N ASP A 706 -6.87 -19.21 13.98
CA ASP A 706 -6.24 -20.53 13.76
C ASP A 706 -5.03 -20.71 14.67
N THR A 707 -5.30 -21.23 15.88
CA THR A 707 -4.27 -21.47 16.92
C THR A 707 -3.27 -22.58 16.57
N ALA A 708 -3.45 -23.29 15.45
CA ALA A 708 -2.46 -24.23 14.94
C ALA A 708 -1.19 -23.53 14.41
N TYR A 709 -1.25 -22.22 14.20
CA TYR A 709 -0.12 -21.41 13.74
C TYR A 709 0.34 -20.42 14.80
N SER A 710 1.61 -20.00 14.71
CA SER A 710 2.22 -19.06 15.67
C SER A 710 1.47 -17.73 15.70
N ALA A 711 1.55 -17.05 16.84
CA ALA A 711 1.00 -15.69 16.99
C ALA A 711 1.58 -14.73 15.96
N GLU A 712 2.87 -14.87 15.60
CA GLU A 712 3.52 -14.07 14.57
C GLU A 712 2.84 -14.22 13.20
N ARG A 713 2.65 -15.45 12.71
CA ARG A 713 2.04 -15.71 11.41
C ARG A 713 0.62 -15.17 11.33
N ARG A 714 -0.16 -15.39 12.38
CA ARG A 714 -1.52 -14.87 12.49
C ARG A 714 -1.56 -13.34 12.56
N ALA A 715 -0.71 -12.73 13.37
CA ALA A 715 -0.60 -11.28 13.50
C ALA A 715 -0.16 -10.63 12.19
N ARG A 716 0.85 -11.18 11.51
CA ARG A 716 1.35 -10.63 10.25
C ARG A 716 0.35 -10.79 9.10
N SER A 717 -0.38 -11.90 9.02
CA SER A 717 -1.49 -12.05 8.07
C SER A 717 -2.62 -11.04 8.34
N TYR A 718 -2.91 -10.77 9.60
CA TYR A 718 -3.85 -9.72 9.98
C TYR A 718 -3.37 -8.33 9.58
N LEU A 719 -2.11 -7.99 9.86
CA LEU A 719 -1.52 -6.70 9.48
C LEU A 719 -1.48 -6.53 7.96
N HIS A 720 -1.20 -7.60 7.20
CA HIS A 720 -1.30 -7.57 5.75
C HIS A 720 -2.71 -7.17 5.29
N SER A 721 -3.75 -7.82 5.83
CA SER A 721 -5.13 -7.62 5.38
C SER A 721 -5.75 -6.30 5.85
N ASN A 722 -5.25 -5.72 6.95
CA ASN A 722 -5.87 -4.57 7.62
C ASN A 722 -5.03 -3.29 7.57
N CYS A 723 -3.75 -3.39 7.24
CA CYS A 723 -2.83 -2.27 7.31
C CYS A 723 -1.97 -2.10 6.04
N ALA A 724 -1.61 -3.22 5.36
CA ALA A 724 -0.67 -3.15 4.25
C ALA A 724 -1.22 -2.43 3.01
N MET A 725 -2.57 -2.29 2.86
CA MET A 725 -3.12 -1.49 1.77
C MET A 725 -2.61 -0.05 1.78
N CYS A 726 -2.34 0.50 2.97
CA CYS A 726 -1.74 1.82 3.13
C CYS A 726 -0.24 1.73 3.47
N HIS A 727 0.17 0.78 4.33
CA HIS A 727 1.53 0.64 4.81
C HIS A 727 2.33 -0.38 3.97
N GLN A 728 2.76 0.04 2.82
CA GLN A 728 3.67 -0.64 1.90
C GLN A 728 4.50 0.40 1.15
N PRO A 729 5.59 0.03 0.45
CA PRO A 729 6.36 0.96 -0.35
C PRO A 729 5.47 1.75 -1.32
N ASN A 730 5.58 3.07 -1.28
CA ASN A 730 4.76 4.02 -2.04
C ASN A 730 3.25 4.01 -1.71
N GLY A 731 2.87 3.40 -0.59
CA GLY A 731 1.48 3.43 -0.11
C GLY A 731 1.10 4.77 0.53
N THR A 732 -0.20 4.94 0.81
CA THR A 732 -0.75 6.18 1.40
C THR A 732 -0.51 6.29 2.91
N GLY A 733 -0.06 5.21 3.57
CA GLY A 733 0.29 5.24 5.00
C GLY A 733 1.60 5.98 5.24
N GLY A 734 1.64 6.85 6.24
CA GLY A 734 2.86 7.58 6.60
C GLY A 734 4.03 6.66 6.97
N GLY A 735 5.26 7.11 6.64
CA GLY A 735 6.49 6.39 6.94
C GLY A 735 6.88 5.32 5.91
N ASN A 736 8.05 4.71 6.14
CA ASN A 736 8.58 3.64 5.26
C ASN A 736 8.22 2.26 5.82
N LEU A 737 6.93 2.00 6.09
CA LEU A 737 6.48 0.71 6.59
C LEU A 737 6.12 -0.22 5.42
N ASP A 738 6.49 -1.50 5.56
CA ASP A 738 6.01 -2.57 4.69
C ASP A 738 5.37 -3.68 5.55
N LEU A 739 4.05 -3.66 5.67
CA LEU A 739 3.29 -4.61 6.47
C LEU A 739 2.76 -5.80 5.66
N ARG A 740 3.24 -5.95 4.41
CA ARG A 740 2.89 -7.11 3.58
C ARG A 740 3.48 -8.39 4.19
N MET A 741 2.75 -9.48 4.05
CA MET A 741 3.13 -10.78 4.63
C MET A 741 4.51 -11.28 4.18
N GLY A 742 4.94 -10.94 2.97
CA GLY A 742 6.23 -11.34 2.41
C GLY A 742 7.43 -10.50 2.87
N ALA A 743 7.23 -9.39 3.59
CA ALA A 743 8.33 -8.57 4.07
C ALA A 743 8.98 -9.18 5.31
N ASP A 744 10.32 -9.19 5.40
CA ASP A 744 11.04 -9.61 6.60
C ASP A 744 10.77 -8.63 7.77
N LEU A 745 10.77 -9.08 9.02
CA LEU A 745 10.50 -8.20 10.18
C LEU A 745 11.43 -6.98 10.21
N THR A 746 12.69 -7.15 9.86
CA THR A 746 13.65 -6.04 9.70
C THR A 746 13.29 -5.12 8.53
N ALA A 747 12.74 -5.66 7.45
CA ALA A 747 12.30 -4.90 6.27
C ALA A 747 10.95 -4.20 6.47
N THR A 748 10.14 -4.62 7.47
CA THR A 748 8.85 -3.96 7.75
C THR A 748 8.98 -2.52 8.19
N GLY A 749 10.15 -2.09 8.68
CA GLY A 749 10.32 -0.78 9.28
C GLY A 749 9.62 -0.58 10.63
N LEU A 750 9.11 -1.66 11.26
CA LEU A 750 8.41 -1.59 12.55
C LEU A 750 9.36 -1.62 13.75
N CYS A 751 10.30 -2.59 13.71
CA CYS A 751 11.01 -3.00 14.90
C CYS A 751 12.00 -1.94 15.37
N ASN A 752 11.82 -1.44 16.60
CA ASN A 752 12.63 -0.40 17.23
C ASN A 752 12.73 0.92 16.43
N GLN A 753 11.81 1.17 15.50
CA GLN A 753 11.76 2.42 14.74
C GLN A 753 10.91 3.47 15.46
N ALA A 754 11.34 4.73 15.40
CA ALA A 754 10.59 5.84 15.97
C ALA A 754 9.33 6.13 15.11
N PRO A 755 8.18 6.48 15.72
CA PRO A 755 6.99 6.89 14.98
C PRO A 755 7.20 8.28 14.34
N LEU A 756 6.63 8.48 13.14
CA LEU A 756 6.62 9.80 12.48
C LEU A 756 5.38 10.64 12.86
N ALA A 757 4.30 10.00 13.27
CA ALA A 757 3.01 10.65 13.53
C ALA A 757 2.63 10.63 15.03
N GLY A 758 3.47 11.24 15.89
CA GLY A 758 3.22 11.40 17.32
C GLY A 758 3.64 10.21 18.18
N ASP A 759 3.96 10.50 19.43
CA ASP A 759 4.59 9.60 20.41
C ASP A 759 3.59 8.93 21.38
N LEU A 760 2.30 9.28 21.33
CA LEU A 760 1.25 8.86 22.25
C LEU A 760 1.59 9.10 23.74
N GLY A 761 2.49 10.05 24.04
CA GLY A 761 2.96 10.38 25.38
C GLY A 761 3.97 9.39 25.97
N LEU A 762 4.54 8.51 25.15
CA LEU A 762 5.55 7.54 25.58
C LEU A 762 6.94 8.19 25.66
N ILE A 763 7.78 7.67 26.56
CA ILE A 763 9.20 8.03 26.63
C ILE A 763 10.00 7.11 25.73
N ASN A 764 10.71 7.67 24.73
CA ASN A 764 11.40 6.92 23.67
C ASN A 764 10.45 5.97 22.91
N PRO A 765 9.43 6.53 22.25
CA PRO A 765 8.43 5.76 21.54
C PRO A 765 9.06 4.99 20.37
N VAL A 766 8.61 3.75 20.18
CA VAL A 766 8.94 2.93 19.00
C VAL A 766 7.69 2.28 18.45
N LEU A 767 7.69 2.01 17.15
CA LEU A 767 6.54 1.42 16.47
C LEU A 767 6.25 0.01 17.00
N LEU A 768 7.29 -0.82 17.16
CA LEU A 768 7.22 -2.14 17.77
C LEU A 768 8.44 -2.35 18.64
N LYS A 769 8.23 -2.68 19.92
CA LYS A 769 9.26 -2.96 20.91
C LYS A 769 9.25 -4.42 21.30
N PRO A 770 10.26 -5.23 20.91
CA PRO A 770 10.32 -6.63 21.28
C PRO A 770 10.13 -6.84 22.79
N GLY A 771 9.29 -7.80 23.15
CA GLY A 771 8.98 -8.15 24.54
C GLY A 771 8.14 -7.12 25.31
N ASP A 772 7.77 -5.99 24.72
CA ASP A 772 7.07 -4.90 25.43
C ASP A 772 5.88 -4.34 24.61
N PRO A 773 4.76 -5.08 24.53
CA PRO A 773 3.58 -4.67 23.76
C PRO A 773 2.94 -3.37 24.30
N ASP A 774 3.04 -3.07 25.60
CA ASP A 774 2.41 -1.89 26.21
C ASP A 774 3.15 -0.59 25.86
N ASN A 775 4.37 -0.67 25.34
CA ASN A 775 5.15 0.45 24.84
C ASN A 775 5.40 0.36 23.33
N SER A 776 4.56 -0.37 22.61
CA SER A 776 4.58 -0.48 21.15
C SER A 776 3.47 0.35 20.51
N ILE A 777 3.82 1.38 19.76
CA ILE A 777 2.87 2.32 19.12
C ILE A 777 1.87 1.59 18.23
N LEU A 778 2.30 0.55 17.51
CA LEU A 778 1.42 -0.29 16.69
C LEU A 778 0.19 -0.76 17.47
N LEU A 779 0.42 -1.40 18.62
CA LEU A 779 -0.67 -1.95 19.42
C LEU A 779 -1.54 -0.87 20.05
N LEU A 780 -0.92 0.23 20.49
CA LEU A 780 -1.65 1.35 21.11
C LEU A 780 -2.59 2.03 20.10
N ARG A 781 -2.16 2.19 18.83
CA ARG A 781 -3.02 2.73 17.78
C ARG A 781 -4.15 1.79 17.40
N MET A 782 -3.93 0.47 17.40
CA MET A 782 -4.98 -0.51 17.19
C MET A 782 -6.02 -0.51 18.34
N GLN A 783 -5.66 -0.04 19.54
CA GLN A 783 -6.55 0.07 20.71
C GLN A 783 -7.30 1.41 20.75
N SER A 784 -6.89 2.39 19.95
CA SER A 784 -7.50 3.71 19.96
C SER A 784 -8.77 3.75 19.09
N LEU A 785 -9.73 4.59 19.50
CA LEU A 785 -10.93 4.96 18.72
C LEU A 785 -11.00 6.46 18.43
N ASP A 786 -9.96 7.20 18.83
CA ASP A 786 -9.82 8.64 18.55
C ASP A 786 -9.11 8.91 17.23
N SER A 787 -8.70 10.14 16.96
CA SER A 787 -7.99 10.54 15.76
C SER A 787 -6.61 9.87 15.56
N LEU A 788 -6.12 9.14 16.56
CA LEU A 788 -4.83 8.42 16.52
C LEU A 788 -5.00 6.95 16.18
N ARG A 789 -6.25 6.48 15.97
CA ARG A 789 -6.55 5.08 15.65
C ARG A 789 -5.91 4.62 14.33
N MET A 790 -5.62 3.32 14.26
CA MET A 790 -5.25 2.63 13.03
C MET A 790 -6.03 1.30 12.92
N PRO A 791 -6.70 1.04 11.78
CA PRO A 791 -6.82 1.90 10.59
C PRO A 791 -7.65 3.17 10.86
N PRO A 792 -7.38 4.26 10.14
CA PRO A 792 -8.08 5.54 10.38
C PRO A 792 -9.53 5.53 9.87
N LEU A 793 -9.84 4.64 8.93
CA LEU A 793 -11.14 4.48 8.28
C LEU A 793 -11.62 3.02 8.37
N GLY A 794 -12.92 2.82 8.20
CA GLY A 794 -13.52 1.49 8.02
C GLY A 794 -13.81 0.73 9.30
N SER A 795 -13.54 1.29 10.49
CA SER A 795 -13.89 0.67 11.76
C SER A 795 -14.22 1.71 12.83
N SER A 796 -15.25 1.46 13.62
CA SER A 796 -15.65 2.22 14.81
C SER A 796 -15.52 1.41 16.11
N GLU A 797 -15.19 0.12 15.98
CA GLU A 797 -15.06 -0.83 17.08
C GLU A 797 -13.68 -1.48 17.09
N ILE A 798 -13.20 -1.84 18.27
CA ILE A 798 -11.88 -2.46 18.47
C ILE A 798 -11.96 -3.96 18.17
N ASP A 799 -11.06 -4.48 17.31
CA ASP A 799 -10.83 -5.91 17.14
C ASP A 799 -10.04 -6.48 18.34
N THR A 800 -10.76 -6.92 19.37
CA THR A 800 -10.14 -7.44 20.59
C THR A 800 -9.41 -8.76 20.38
N GLN A 801 -9.80 -9.56 19.39
CA GLN A 801 -9.14 -10.82 19.05
C GLN A 801 -7.79 -10.56 18.37
N ALA A 802 -7.77 -9.68 17.38
CA ALA A 802 -6.53 -9.29 16.73
C ALA A 802 -5.55 -8.63 17.70
N LEU A 803 -6.04 -7.75 18.59
CA LEU A 803 -5.21 -7.16 19.63
C LEU A 803 -4.56 -8.21 20.53
N ALA A 804 -5.28 -9.25 20.93
CA ALA A 804 -4.73 -10.32 21.77
C ALA A 804 -3.60 -11.06 21.05
N VAL A 805 -3.77 -11.37 19.76
CA VAL A 805 -2.77 -12.09 18.96
C VAL A 805 -1.55 -11.22 18.65
N VAL A 806 -1.74 -9.94 18.31
CA VAL A 806 -0.62 -9.00 18.09
C VAL A 806 0.15 -8.76 19.38
N ARG A 807 -0.53 -8.66 20.51
CA ARG A 807 0.08 -8.58 21.85
C ARG A 807 0.90 -9.82 22.17
N GLU A 808 0.37 -11.01 21.93
CA GLU A 808 1.07 -12.30 22.10
C GLU A 808 2.33 -12.37 21.26
N TRP A 809 2.24 -11.98 19.99
CA TRP A 809 3.38 -11.92 19.09
C TRP A 809 4.47 -10.98 19.62
N ILE A 810 4.15 -9.70 19.91
CA ILE A 810 5.12 -8.72 20.39
C ILE A 810 5.77 -9.17 21.72
N ALA A 811 4.97 -9.73 22.66
CA ALA A 811 5.47 -10.22 23.93
C ALA A 811 6.43 -11.43 23.78
N GLY A 812 6.26 -12.23 22.73
CA GLY A 812 7.12 -13.37 22.42
C GLY A 812 8.40 -13.03 21.64
N LEU A 813 8.55 -11.80 21.12
CA LEU A 813 9.74 -11.37 20.39
C LEU A 813 10.91 -11.11 21.38
N GLU A 814 12.05 -11.74 21.15
CA GLU A 814 13.28 -11.48 21.92
C GLU A 814 14.06 -10.29 21.34
N ASP A 815 14.12 -10.17 20.02
CA ASP A 815 14.78 -9.11 19.29
C ASP A 815 14.15 -8.89 17.89
N CYS A 816 14.78 -8.06 17.06
CA CYS A 816 14.34 -7.77 15.69
C CYS A 816 14.92 -8.73 14.63
N ASP A 817 15.87 -9.56 15.01
CA ASP A 817 16.69 -10.40 14.09
C ASP A 817 16.22 -11.86 14.07
N GLY A 818 15.07 -12.18 14.69
CA GLY A 818 14.55 -13.54 14.79
C GLY A 818 14.32 -14.18 13.40
N PRO A 819 14.62 -15.48 13.23
CA PRO A 819 14.33 -16.17 11.97
C PRO A 819 12.80 -16.27 11.75
N TYR A 820 12.38 -16.17 10.52
CA TYR A 820 11.00 -16.39 10.03
C TYR A 820 10.56 -17.83 10.19
#